data_5569a9a17029b3e41d1e8702c00e2edb
#
_entry.id   5569a9a17029b3e41d1e8702c00e2edb
#
_cell.length_a   1.000
_cell.length_b   1.000
_cell.length_c   1.000
_cell.angle_alpha   90.00
_cell.angle_beta   90.00
_cell.angle_gamma   90.00
#
_symmetry.space_group_name_H-M   'P 1'
#
loop_
_entity.id
_entity.type
_entity.pdbx_description
1 polymer ?
#
loop_
_entity_poly.entity_id
_entity_poly.type
_entity_poly.pdbx_seq_one_letter_code
_entity_poly.pdbx_strand_id
1 'polypeptide(L)'
;MKNMQKYEQLAITELDAYLFGQGTHYEIYNKMGAHVGVKDGKEGVYFAVWAPAAREVYVIGEFNNWNAYGYDMKKISDGGIYDLFIPGAKAGDMYKYLIISQSGEALYKADPYANQAQLRPETASIVADLSGYEWKDSEWVEKKKTENHLKAPLSIYECHLGSWKKKDDGTEDGFYTYRELAPELAKYVTDMGYTHIELMGIAEYPYDGSWGYQVTGYYAPTARYGTPKDFMYFVDYMHEKGIGVILDWVPAHFPKDAHGLANFDGSCVYEYADPRKGERPDWGTKVFDYSKNEVANFLIANGMFWVDKFHIDGLRVDAVASMLYLDYGRTEGNWVPNKYGDNGNLEAISFLKHFNSMLKKRFPQAITIAEESTAWPMVSGDPDNGECLGFTFKWNMGWMHDFLEYMKLDPYFRKFNHSKMTFSLMYAYSENFILVLSHDEVVHLKCSMLGKMPGDREDKFKNLKLAYAYMCGHPGKKLLFMGQEFGQWNEWSEKRALDWYLLEDESHTELKDFTKKCLKLNKNYPCLYATDYSSEGFRWINANDKDNSVLSFMRISPDGKKNLLFVLNFTPVERDSFRIGVPFKTKYKLVLGDNEADQKKTLTAVKGDCDGYPQSLLIDLHKYGIAVYEFNGDVSKVHATKI
;
A
#
# COMPACT_ATOMS: atom_id res chain seq x y z
N MET A 1 -9.61 -33.59 20.84
CA MET A 1 -8.76 -34.16 19.76
C MET A 1 -9.32 -33.99 18.33
N LYS A 2 -10.37 -33.22 18.11
CA LYS A 2 -10.90 -32.96 16.75
C LYS A 2 -10.08 -31.82 16.11
N ASN A 3 -9.35 -32.12 15.05
CA ASN A 3 -8.63 -31.24 14.12
C ASN A 3 -7.18 -30.82 14.43
N MET A 4 -6.46 -31.44 15.37
CA MET A 4 -5.01 -31.19 15.46
C MET A 4 -4.28 -31.94 14.33
N GLN A 5 -3.31 -31.26 13.70
CA GLN A 5 -2.49 -31.85 12.65
C GLN A 5 -1.57 -32.95 13.22
N LYS A 6 -1.35 -34.01 12.44
CA LYS A 6 -0.38 -35.06 12.82
C LYS A 6 1.03 -34.57 12.56
N TYR A 7 1.98 -35.02 13.38
CA TYR A 7 3.40 -34.70 13.24
C TYR A 7 3.93 -34.89 11.82
N GLU A 8 3.52 -35.99 11.15
CA GLU A 8 3.95 -36.31 9.79
C GLU A 8 3.52 -35.27 8.75
N GLN A 9 2.48 -34.47 9.05
CA GLN A 9 2.02 -33.37 8.21
C GLN A 9 2.80 -32.07 8.47
N LEU A 10 3.29 -31.90 9.71
CA LEU A 10 4.03 -30.71 10.15
C LEU A 10 5.53 -30.83 9.89
N ALA A 11 6.10 -32.02 10.07
CA ALA A 11 7.53 -32.24 9.94
C ALA A 11 8.06 -31.87 8.56
N ILE A 12 9.22 -31.25 8.54
CA ILE A 12 9.96 -30.97 7.30
C ILE A 12 10.44 -32.30 6.70
N THR A 13 10.09 -32.57 5.45
CA THR A 13 10.57 -33.71 4.69
C THR A 13 11.81 -33.35 3.88
N GLU A 14 12.49 -34.36 3.32
CA GLU A 14 13.61 -34.16 2.37
C GLU A 14 13.17 -33.32 1.16
N LEU A 15 11.94 -33.53 0.67
CA LEU A 15 11.37 -32.76 -0.44
C LEU A 15 11.16 -31.30 -0.03
N ASP A 16 10.63 -31.03 1.16
CA ASP A 16 10.44 -29.68 1.67
C ASP A 16 11.78 -28.95 1.78
N ALA A 17 12.80 -29.61 2.36
CA ALA A 17 14.15 -29.05 2.48
C ALA A 17 14.77 -28.78 1.10
N TYR A 18 14.59 -29.67 0.13
CA TYR A 18 15.04 -29.48 -1.24
C TYR A 18 14.36 -28.27 -1.90
N LEU A 19 13.02 -28.21 -1.86
CA LEU A 19 12.25 -27.11 -2.46
C LEU A 19 12.58 -25.75 -1.80
N PHE A 20 12.80 -25.74 -0.49
CA PHE A 20 13.23 -24.55 0.25
C PHE A 20 14.61 -24.06 -0.25
N GLY A 21 15.59 -24.95 -0.37
CA GLY A 21 16.92 -24.64 -0.92
C GLY A 21 16.90 -24.25 -2.40
N GLN A 22 15.83 -24.61 -3.14
CA GLN A 22 15.63 -24.14 -4.53
C GLN A 22 14.84 -22.81 -4.61
N GLY A 23 14.36 -22.26 -3.49
CA GLY A 23 13.57 -21.03 -3.48
C GLY A 23 12.12 -21.20 -3.98
N THR A 24 11.58 -22.43 -3.97
CA THR A 24 10.30 -22.78 -4.60
C THR A 24 9.27 -23.41 -3.67
N HIS A 25 9.54 -23.40 -2.36
CA HIS A 25 8.57 -23.87 -1.36
C HIS A 25 7.66 -22.74 -0.85
N TYR A 26 6.70 -22.31 -1.66
CA TYR A 26 5.87 -21.14 -1.39
C TYR A 26 4.91 -21.25 -0.20
N GLU A 27 4.73 -22.43 0.36
CA GLU A 27 3.89 -22.71 1.54
C GLU A 27 4.71 -23.19 2.73
N ILE A 28 6.02 -22.92 2.75
CA ILE A 28 6.94 -23.36 3.82
C ILE A 28 6.51 -22.86 5.21
N TYR A 29 5.73 -21.77 5.29
CA TYR A 29 5.14 -21.24 6.52
C TYR A 29 4.17 -22.20 7.21
N ASN A 30 3.71 -23.26 6.55
CA ASN A 30 2.92 -24.33 7.17
C ASN A 30 3.78 -25.35 7.93
N LYS A 31 5.11 -25.22 7.85
CA LYS A 31 6.08 -26.17 8.42
C LYS A 31 7.20 -25.50 9.21
N MET A 32 7.76 -24.37 8.72
CA MET A 32 8.72 -23.58 9.48
C MET A 32 7.99 -22.78 10.56
N GLY A 33 8.66 -22.53 11.68
CA GLY A 33 8.10 -21.88 12.86
C GLY A 33 7.57 -22.88 13.87
N ALA A 34 6.54 -22.48 14.64
CA ALA A 34 5.95 -23.28 15.72
C ALA A 34 4.51 -23.68 15.39
N HIS A 35 4.25 -25.00 15.32
CA HIS A 35 2.95 -25.56 14.93
C HIS A 35 2.44 -26.55 15.96
N VAL A 36 1.21 -26.32 16.45
CA VAL A 36 0.54 -27.27 17.37
C VAL A 36 0.16 -28.57 16.64
N GLY A 37 0.40 -29.70 17.28
CA GLY A 37 0.12 -30.99 16.67
C GLY A 37 0.19 -32.17 17.62
N VAL A 38 0.07 -33.37 17.05
CA VAL A 38 0.10 -34.62 17.81
C VAL A 38 1.18 -35.56 17.26
N LYS A 39 2.09 -36.03 18.12
CA LYS A 39 3.10 -37.05 17.82
C LYS A 39 2.98 -38.21 18.78
N ASP A 40 2.87 -39.42 18.27
CA ASP A 40 2.74 -40.67 19.07
C ASP A 40 1.63 -40.58 20.14
N GLY A 41 0.51 -39.95 19.78
CA GLY A 41 -0.64 -39.74 20.65
C GLY A 41 -0.48 -38.66 21.72
N LYS A 42 0.63 -37.93 21.74
CA LYS A 42 0.89 -36.82 22.66
C LYS A 42 0.71 -35.49 21.93
N GLU A 43 -0.09 -34.61 22.52
CA GLU A 43 -0.22 -33.23 22.07
C GLU A 43 1.07 -32.44 22.39
N GLY A 44 1.44 -31.52 21.52
CA GLY A 44 2.64 -30.70 21.67
C GLY A 44 2.81 -29.70 20.54
N VAL A 45 4.01 -29.16 20.40
CA VAL A 45 4.37 -28.19 19.36
C VAL A 45 5.59 -28.69 18.60
N TYR A 46 5.49 -28.65 17.29
CA TYR A 46 6.61 -28.83 16.36
C TYR A 46 7.26 -27.48 16.10
N PHE A 47 8.58 -27.40 16.26
CA PHE A 47 9.39 -26.23 15.98
C PHE A 47 10.36 -26.52 14.85
N ALA A 48 10.50 -25.59 13.90
CA ALA A 48 11.50 -25.70 12.84
C ALA A 48 12.09 -24.32 12.52
N VAL A 49 13.41 -24.23 12.34
CA VAL A 49 14.14 -23.01 12.06
C VAL A 49 15.31 -23.24 11.10
N TRP A 50 15.60 -22.25 10.27
CA TRP A 50 16.74 -22.23 9.38
C TRP A 50 17.88 -21.40 9.98
N ALA A 51 19.02 -22.07 10.29
CA ALA A 51 20.21 -21.47 10.88
C ALA A 51 21.48 -22.18 10.35
N PRO A 52 21.84 -21.95 9.07
CA PRO A 52 22.78 -22.78 8.33
C PRO A 52 24.20 -22.83 8.93
N ALA A 53 24.65 -21.76 9.56
CA ALA A 53 25.95 -21.66 10.19
C ALA A 53 25.92 -21.83 11.74
N ALA A 54 24.77 -22.22 12.31
CA ALA A 54 24.71 -22.51 13.74
C ALA A 54 25.55 -23.74 14.11
N ARG A 55 26.22 -23.69 15.27
CA ARG A 55 26.86 -24.88 15.86
C ARG A 55 25.82 -25.73 16.57
N GLU A 56 24.93 -25.12 17.34
CA GLU A 56 23.86 -25.76 18.11
C GLU A 56 22.63 -24.81 18.11
N VAL A 57 21.44 -25.41 18.13
CA VAL A 57 20.18 -24.67 18.22
C VAL A 57 19.29 -25.32 19.28
N TYR A 58 18.68 -24.50 20.13
CA TYR A 58 17.77 -24.93 21.19
C TYR A 58 16.48 -24.14 21.12
N VAL A 59 15.36 -24.75 21.59
CA VAL A 59 14.12 -24.03 21.87
C VAL A 59 14.01 -23.80 23.37
N ILE A 60 13.87 -22.55 23.77
CA ILE A 60 13.64 -22.16 25.15
C ILE A 60 12.32 -21.41 25.28
N GLY A 61 11.57 -21.63 26.35
CA GLY A 61 10.27 -21.01 26.53
C GLY A 61 9.63 -21.37 27.87
N GLU A 62 8.36 -20.99 28.03
CA GLU A 62 7.62 -21.25 29.28
C GLU A 62 7.49 -22.74 29.59
N PHE A 63 7.35 -23.59 28.59
CA PHE A 63 7.22 -25.04 28.70
C PHE A 63 8.47 -25.74 29.28
N ASN A 64 9.61 -25.07 29.33
CA ASN A 64 10.87 -25.59 29.91
C ASN A 64 11.54 -24.61 30.86
N ASN A 65 10.80 -23.61 31.38
CA ASN A 65 11.33 -22.56 32.27
C ASN A 65 12.54 -21.83 31.66
N TRP A 66 12.54 -21.63 30.37
CA TRP A 66 13.61 -20.98 29.58
C TRP A 66 14.98 -21.68 29.69
N ASN A 67 14.99 -22.98 29.95
CA ASN A 67 16.18 -23.80 30.08
C ASN A 67 16.44 -24.61 28.80
N ALA A 68 17.64 -24.50 28.25
CA ALA A 68 18.02 -25.20 27.01
C ALA A 68 18.32 -26.70 27.20
N TYR A 69 18.63 -27.15 28.45
CA TYR A 69 19.04 -28.51 28.68
C TYR A 69 17.99 -29.55 28.31
N GLY A 70 18.34 -30.42 27.34
CA GLY A 70 17.43 -31.46 26.81
C GLY A 70 16.42 -30.98 25.77
N TYR A 71 16.59 -29.74 25.28
CA TYR A 71 15.74 -29.14 24.23
C TYR A 71 16.56 -28.73 23.00
N ASP A 72 17.64 -29.47 22.74
CA ASP A 72 18.47 -29.35 21.55
C ASP A 72 17.69 -29.75 20.31
N MET A 73 17.70 -28.90 19.30
CA MET A 73 17.08 -29.16 17.99
C MET A 73 18.00 -30.04 17.14
N LYS A 74 17.40 -30.94 16.39
CA LYS A 74 18.14 -31.81 15.49
C LYS A 74 18.32 -31.12 14.12
N LYS A 75 19.56 -31.08 13.61
CA LYS A 75 19.81 -30.69 12.23
C LYS A 75 19.30 -31.78 11.28
N ILE A 76 18.32 -31.45 10.46
CA ILE A 76 17.59 -32.40 9.59
C ILE A 76 17.91 -32.24 8.09
N SER A 77 18.69 -31.21 7.73
CA SER A 77 19.15 -31.02 6.35
C SER A 77 20.57 -30.43 6.31
N ASP A 78 21.29 -30.72 5.23
CA ASP A 78 22.62 -30.12 4.98
C ASP A 78 22.50 -28.59 4.80
N GLY A 79 21.35 -28.10 4.31
CA GLY A 79 21.02 -26.68 4.18
C GLY A 79 20.82 -25.94 5.49
N GLY A 80 20.89 -26.64 6.65
CA GLY A 80 20.85 -25.98 7.97
C GLY A 80 19.47 -25.76 8.55
N ILE A 81 18.51 -26.62 8.24
CA ILE A 81 17.21 -26.64 8.93
C ILE A 81 17.35 -27.51 10.19
N TYR A 82 16.83 -27.00 11.30
CA TYR A 82 16.77 -27.66 12.59
C TYR A 82 15.31 -27.85 13.01
N ASP A 83 14.96 -28.98 13.63
CA ASP A 83 13.63 -29.23 14.17
C ASP A 83 13.61 -29.88 15.54
N LEU A 84 12.48 -29.75 16.23
CA LEU A 84 12.19 -30.41 17.49
C LEU A 84 10.68 -30.47 17.72
N PHE A 85 10.16 -31.61 18.17
CA PHE A 85 8.80 -31.70 18.72
C PHE A 85 8.84 -31.73 20.25
N ILE A 86 8.11 -30.83 20.91
CA ILE A 86 8.05 -30.72 22.36
C ILE A 86 6.66 -31.14 22.85
N PRO A 87 6.53 -32.34 23.44
CA PRO A 87 5.28 -32.77 24.07
C PRO A 87 4.89 -31.87 25.22
N GLY A 88 3.60 -31.50 25.31
CA GLY A 88 3.08 -30.66 26.38
C GLY A 88 3.22 -29.15 26.16
N ALA A 89 4.04 -28.69 25.24
CA ALA A 89 4.00 -27.32 24.76
C ALA A 89 2.66 -27.07 24.02
N LYS A 90 2.15 -25.83 24.05
CA LYS A 90 0.79 -25.51 23.58
C LYS A 90 0.70 -24.11 23.01
N ALA A 91 -0.40 -23.82 22.32
CA ALA A 91 -0.73 -22.46 21.90
C ALA A 91 -0.78 -21.51 23.10
N GLY A 92 -0.19 -20.33 22.93
CA GLY A 92 -0.03 -19.31 23.95
C GLY A 92 1.32 -19.33 24.67
N ASP A 93 2.07 -20.42 24.60
CA ASP A 93 3.40 -20.48 25.22
C ASP A 93 4.37 -19.52 24.52
N MET A 94 5.13 -18.77 25.31
CA MET A 94 6.21 -17.90 24.82
C MET A 94 7.49 -18.70 24.64
N TYR A 95 8.24 -18.39 23.58
CA TYR A 95 9.50 -19.06 23.25
C TYR A 95 10.48 -18.18 22.48
N LYS A 96 11.74 -18.62 22.46
CA LYS A 96 12.82 -18.13 21.59
C LYS A 96 13.68 -19.31 21.11
N TYR A 97 14.42 -19.07 20.05
CA TYR A 97 15.55 -19.92 19.70
C TYR A 97 16.82 -19.39 20.42
N LEU A 98 17.52 -20.29 21.10
CA LEU A 98 18.88 -20.06 21.56
C LEU A 98 19.81 -20.71 20.54
N ILE A 99 20.56 -19.88 19.83
CA ILE A 99 21.49 -20.31 18.79
C ILE A 99 22.91 -20.12 19.29
N ILE A 100 23.73 -21.16 19.24
CA ILE A 100 25.16 -21.09 19.52
C ILE A 100 25.89 -20.96 18.19
N SER A 101 26.52 -19.82 17.97
CA SER A 101 27.29 -19.53 16.76
C SER A 101 28.56 -20.39 16.67
N GLN A 102 29.22 -20.36 15.52
CA GLN A 102 30.53 -21.02 15.35
C GLN A 102 31.60 -20.45 16.27
N SER A 103 31.51 -19.19 16.67
CA SER A 103 32.42 -18.57 17.65
C SER A 103 32.10 -18.95 19.09
N GLY A 104 30.98 -19.61 19.36
CA GLY A 104 30.52 -19.98 20.71
C GLY A 104 29.65 -18.91 21.37
N GLU A 105 29.28 -17.83 20.66
CA GLU A 105 28.37 -16.81 21.15
C GLU A 105 26.93 -17.36 21.24
N ALA A 106 26.25 -17.03 22.35
CA ALA A 106 24.86 -17.38 22.58
C ALA A 106 23.92 -16.27 22.09
N LEU A 107 23.11 -16.55 21.08
CA LEU A 107 22.19 -15.62 20.43
C LEU A 107 20.75 -16.00 20.75
N TYR A 108 19.99 -15.07 21.32
CA TYR A 108 18.58 -15.25 21.67
C TYR A 108 17.70 -14.64 20.58
N LYS A 109 17.13 -15.47 19.70
CA LYS A 109 16.41 -15.04 18.51
C LYS A 109 14.92 -15.28 18.62
N ALA A 110 14.12 -14.32 18.15
CA ALA A 110 12.72 -14.56 17.84
C ALA A 110 12.62 -15.50 16.62
N ASP A 111 11.52 -16.20 16.51
CA ASP A 111 11.28 -17.09 15.38
C ASP A 111 10.93 -16.27 14.11
N PRO A 112 11.70 -16.40 13.03
CA PRO A 112 11.42 -15.68 11.77
C PRO A 112 10.04 -15.98 11.16
N TYR A 113 9.48 -17.16 11.47
CA TYR A 113 8.17 -17.62 10.99
C TYR A 113 7.07 -17.57 12.06
N ALA A 114 7.33 -16.96 13.22
CA ALA A 114 6.31 -16.83 14.26
C ALA A 114 5.05 -16.13 13.74
N ASN A 115 3.89 -16.71 14.02
CA ASN A 115 2.62 -16.11 13.64
C ASN A 115 2.07 -15.15 14.71
N GLN A 116 2.73 -15.05 15.87
CA GLN A 116 2.40 -14.11 16.92
C GLN A 116 3.67 -13.72 17.69
N ALA A 117 3.80 -12.44 18.00
CA ALA A 117 4.88 -11.89 18.82
C ALA A 117 4.34 -11.41 20.15
N GLN A 118 5.23 -11.34 21.14
CA GLN A 118 4.98 -10.67 22.39
C GLN A 118 4.91 -9.15 22.16
N LEU A 119 4.07 -8.46 22.94
CA LEU A 119 3.99 -7.00 22.86
C LEU A 119 5.32 -6.36 23.27
N ARG A 120 5.74 -5.37 22.49
CA ARG A 120 6.94 -4.59 22.82
C ARG A 120 6.85 -3.97 24.22
N PRO A 121 7.96 -3.76 24.93
CA PRO A 121 9.38 -3.90 24.52
C PRO A 121 9.88 -5.34 24.52
N GLU A 122 9.06 -6.29 24.89
CA GLU A 122 9.41 -7.70 24.94
C GLU A 122 9.60 -8.30 23.55
N THR A 123 10.34 -9.41 23.45
CA THR A 123 10.86 -9.89 22.17
C THR A 123 10.69 -11.40 21.95
N ALA A 124 9.86 -12.06 22.74
CA ALA A 124 9.57 -13.47 22.51
C ALA A 124 8.56 -13.68 21.38
N SER A 125 8.66 -14.83 20.74
CA SER A 125 7.60 -15.36 19.89
C SER A 125 6.56 -16.08 20.73
N ILE A 126 5.33 -16.16 20.25
CA ILE A 126 4.23 -16.89 20.91
C ILE A 126 3.74 -17.99 19.95
N VAL A 127 3.57 -19.20 20.47
CA VAL A 127 2.97 -20.29 19.71
C VAL A 127 1.53 -19.91 19.38
N ALA A 128 1.24 -19.69 18.09
CA ALA A 128 -0.09 -19.33 17.62
C ALA A 128 -0.76 -20.51 16.90
N ASP A 129 -2.03 -20.74 17.20
CA ASP A 129 -2.89 -21.62 16.41
C ASP A 129 -3.82 -20.77 15.54
N LEU A 130 -3.53 -20.68 14.24
CA LEU A 130 -4.35 -19.95 13.27
C LEU A 130 -5.59 -20.75 12.81
N SER A 131 -5.67 -22.03 13.17
CA SER A 131 -6.80 -22.90 12.78
C SER A 131 -8.10 -22.52 13.51
N GLY A 132 -9.23 -22.94 12.92
CA GLY A 132 -10.55 -22.81 13.56
C GLY A 132 -11.14 -21.39 13.53
N TYR A 133 -10.58 -20.44 12.79
CA TYR A 133 -11.27 -19.22 12.44
C TYR A 133 -12.28 -19.50 11.31
N GLU A 134 -13.52 -19.10 11.51
CA GLU A 134 -14.61 -19.30 10.54
C GLU A 134 -14.82 -18.00 9.76
N TRP A 135 -14.28 -17.93 8.54
CA TRP A 135 -14.41 -16.80 7.63
C TRP A 135 -15.86 -16.65 7.12
N LYS A 136 -16.32 -15.41 7.00
CA LYS A 136 -17.63 -15.05 6.49
C LYS A 136 -17.58 -14.31 5.16
N ASP A 137 -16.40 -14.13 4.61
CA ASP A 137 -16.09 -13.32 3.44
C ASP A 137 -16.25 -14.05 2.10
N SER A 138 -16.91 -15.20 2.07
CA SER A 138 -17.05 -16.04 0.85
C SER A 138 -17.63 -15.27 -0.35
N GLU A 139 -18.59 -14.37 -0.15
CA GLU A 139 -19.17 -13.54 -1.21
C GLU A 139 -18.14 -12.55 -1.77
N TRP A 140 -17.31 -11.98 -0.91
CA TRP A 140 -16.21 -11.11 -1.32
C TRP A 140 -15.19 -11.85 -2.17
N VAL A 141 -14.73 -13.01 -1.70
CA VAL A 141 -13.75 -13.84 -2.40
C VAL A 141 -14.26 -14.25 -3.79
N GLU A 142 -15.52 -14.69 -3.92
CA GLU A 142 -16.11 -15.04 -5.21
C GLU A 142 -16.22 -13.83 -6.16
N LYS A 143 -16.63 -12.69 -5.64
CA LYS A 143 -16.67 -11.43 -6.43
C LYS A 143 -15.28 -11.09 -6.98
N LYS A 144 -14.23 -11.17 -6.15
CA LYS A 144 -12.87 -10.80 -6.53
C LYS A 144 -12.26 -11.73 -7.60
N LYS A 145 -12.63 -13.00 -7.64
CA LYS A 145 -12.17 -13.94 -8.67
C LYS A 145 -12.49 -13.49 -10.11
N THR A 146 -13.55 -12.71 -10.28
CA THR A 146 -14.03 -12.27 -11.60
C THR A 146 -13.75 -10.78 -11.88
N GLU A 147 -13.24 -10.05 -10.89
CA GLU A 147 -13.00 -8.61 -11.01
C GLU A 147 -11.76 -8.31 -11.86
N ASN A 148 -11.91 -7.44 -12.84
CA ASN A 148 -10.77 -6.87 -13.54
C ASN A 148 -10.29 -5.61 -12.81
N HIS A 149 -9.23 -5.73 -12.03
CA HIS A 149 -8.70 -4.65 -11.20
C HIS A 149 -8.36 -3.37 -11.97
N LEU A 150 -7.88 -3.49 -13.21
CA LEU A 150 -7.56 -2.33 -14.04
C LEU A 150 -8.81 -1.56 -14.46
N LYS A 151 -9.95 -2.25 -14.62
CA LYS A 151 -11.24 -1.69 -15.05
C LYS A 151 -12.24 -1.49 -13.92
N ALA A 152 -11.91 -1.86 -12.70
CA ALA A 152 -12.72 -1.63 -11.51
C ALA A 152 -12.38 -0.29 -10.83
N PRO A 153 -13.32 0.33 -10.10
CA PRO A 153 -13.00 1.49 -9.28
C PRO A 153 -12.05 1.07 -8.14
N LEU A 154 -10.97 1.83 -7.97
CA LEU A 154 -10.02 1.67 -6.87
C LEU A 154 -9.73 3.03 -6.26
N SER A 155 -10.21 3.23 -5.05
CA SER A 155 -9.89 4.37 -4.19
C SER A 155 -9.46 3.86 -2.83
N ILE A 156 -8.25 4.21 -2.42
CA ILE A 156 -7.54 3.65 -1.28
C ILE A 156 -7.50 4.68 -0.15
N TYR A 157 -7.87 4.25 1.04
CA TYR A 157 -7.67 4.99 2.28
C TYR A 157 -6.44 4.42 2.98
N GLU A 158 -5.31 5.10 2.89
CA GLU A 158 -4.08 4.71 3.58
C GLU A 158 -4.21 5.06 5.07
N CYS A 159 -3.94 4.11 5.96
CA CYS A 159 -4.26 4.21 7.37
C CYS A 159 -3.20 3.57 8.27
N HIS A 160 -2.79 4.30 9.31
CA HIS A 160 -2.03 3.78 10.44
C HIS A 160 -2.98 3.58 11.63
N LEU A 161 -3.28 2.33 11.99
CA LEU A 161 -4.31 2.00 12.97
C LEU A 161 -4.08 2.64 14.34
N GLY A 162 -2.83 2.68 14.81
CA GLY A 162 -2.46 3.20 16.13
C GLY A 162 -2.62 4.71 16.31
N SER A 163 -2.81 5.45 15.22
CA SER A 163 -3.00 6.91 15.24
C SER A 163 -4.27 7.38 14.52
N TRP A 164 -5.06 6.47 13.97
CA TRP A 164 -6.37 6.83 13.42
C TRP A 164 -7.31 7.33 14.52
N LYS A 165 -7.38 6.58 15.63
CA LYS A 165 -7.99 6.97 16.90
C LYS A 165 -7.14 6.47 18.06
N LYS A 166 -7.25 7.13 19.21
CA LYS A 166 -6.66 6.70 20.49
C LYS A 166 -7.69 6.75 21.60
N LYS A 167 -7.59 5.83 22.54
CA LYS A 167 -8.38 5.81 23.78
C LYS A 167 -7.84 6.82 24.77
N ASP A 168 -8.72 7.42 25.54
CA ASP A 168 -8.39 8.17 26.76
C ASP A 168 -8.75 7.30 27.97
N ASP A 169 -8.02 6.18 28.12
CA ASP A 169 -8.24 5.16 29.15
C ASP A 169 -7.10 5.09 30.18
N GLY A 170 -6.16 6.05 30.10
CA GLY A 170 -5.00 6.13 30.98
C GLY A 170 -3.87 5.15 30.63
N THR A 171 -3.98 4.36 29.57
CA THR A 171 -2.86 3.58 29.04
C THR A 171 -1.89 4.47 28.27
N GLU A 172 -0.59 4.11 28.29
CA GLU A 172 0.46 4.92 27.63
C GLU A 172 0.20 5.05 26.12
N ASP A 173 -0.20 3.95 25.47
CA ASP A 173 -0.38 3.90 24.03
C ASP A 173 -1.79 4.34 23.57
N GLY A 174 -2.81 4.06 24.37
CA GLY A 174 -4.21 4.34 24.05
C GLY A 174 -4.70 3.62 22.77
N PHE A 175 -4.15 2.44 22.45
CA PHE A 175 -4.52 1.73 21.21
C PHE A 175 -5.90 1.09 21.31
N TYR A 176 -6.65 1.20 20.23
CA TYR A 176 -7.80 0.34 19.99
C TYR A 176 -7.36 -1.02 19.46
N THR A 177 -8.10 -2.05 19.82
CA THR A 177 -7.88 -3.40 19.27
C THR A 177 -8.39 -3.51 17.83
N TYR A 178 -7.92 -4.53 17.09
CA TYR A 178 -8.45 -4.87 15.76
C TYR A 178 -9.98 -4.99 15.76
N ARG A 179 -10.55 -5.62 16.80
CA ARG A 179 -11.99 -5.83 16.92
C ARG A 179 -12.78 -4.55 17.18
N GLU A 180 -12.22 -3.63 17.94
CA GLU A 180 -12.85 -2.32 18.22
C GLU A 180 -12.78 -1.41 16.98
N LEU A 181 -11.65 -1.42 16.26
CA LEU A 181 -11.47 -0.59 15.08
C LEU A 181 -12.30 -1.05 13.87
N ALA A 182 -12.48 -2.35 13.68
CA ALA A 182 -13.15 -2.90 12.51
C ALA A 182 -14.50 -2.24 12.20
N PRO A 183 -15.48 -2.17 13.13
CA PRO A 183 -16.78 -1.58 12.84
C PRO A 183 -16.73 -0.07 12.59
N GLU A 184 -15.87 0.66 13.31
CA GLU A 184 -15.79 2.11 13.18
C GLU A 184 -15.11 2.52 11.87
N LEU A 185 -13.97 1.91 11.58
CA LEU A 185 -13.21 2.20 10.37
C LEU A 185 -13.96 1.75 9.11
N ALA A 186 -14.56 0.54 9.13
CA ALA A 186 -15.37 0.06 8.01
C ALA A 186 -16.54 0.99 7.72
N LYS A 187 -17.25 1.46 8.78
CA LYS A 187 -18.32 2.44 8.62
C LYS A 187 -17.81 3.73 7.99
N TYR A 188 -16.69 4.27 8.49
CA TYR A 188 -16.13 5.53 8.02
C TYR A 188 -15.74 5.45 6.53
N VAL A 189 -14.94 4.45 6.14
CA VAL A 189 -14.44 4.32 4.75
C VAL A 189 -15.57 4.00 3.78
N THR A 190 -16.58 3.21 4.19
CA THR A 190 -17.76 2.94 3.38
C THR A 190 -18.60 4.18 3.17
N ASP A 191 -18.87 4.96 4.24
CA ASP A 191 -19.62 6.21 4.17
C ASP A 191 -18.92 7.24 3.27
N MET A 192 -17.60 7.32 3.31
CA MET A 192 -16.80 8.18 2.44
C MET A 192 -16.82 7.74 0.97
N GLY A 193 -16.95 6.44 0.70
CA GLY A 193 -16.98 5.88 -0.64
C GLY A 193 -15.67 5.28 -1.11
N TYR A 194 -14.71 5.06 -0.22
CA TYR A 194 -13.51 4.28 -0.51
C TYR A 194 -13.85 2.82 -0.84
N THR A 195 -12.99 2.18 -1.61
CA THR A 195 -13.14 0.76 -1.99
C THR A 195 -12.18 -0.15 -1.24
N HIS A 196 -11.05 0.37 -0.84
CA HIS A 196 -10.00 -0.35 -0.13
C HIS A 196 -9.42 0.50 0.99
N ILE A 197 -8.84 -0.18 1.99
CA ILE A 197 -7.92 0.41 2.95
C ILE A 197 -6.52 -0.14 2.69
N GLU A 198 -5.49 0.68 2.90
CA GLU A 198 -4.09 0.26 2.91
C GLU A 198 -3.54 0.48 4.31
N LEU A 199 -3.06 -0.59 4.93
CA LEU A 199 -2.66 -0.60 6.33
C LEU A 199 -1.15 -0.54 6.46
N MET A 200 -0.65 0.52 7.09
CA MET A 200 0.74 0.65 7.51
C MET A 200 0.99 -0.13 8.81
N GLY A 201 2.19 -0.68 8.98
CA GLY A 201 2.68 -1.21 10.25
C GLY A 201 1.90 -2.40 10.80
N ILE A 202 1.50 -3.36 9.94
CA ILE A 202 0.80 -4.57 10.38
C ILE A 202 1.75 -5.73 10.69
N ALA A 203 2.81 -5.95 9.93
CA ALA A 203 3.86 -6.89 10.34
C ALA A 203 4.55 -6.40 11.62
N GLU A 204 4.87 -7.30 12.56
CA GLU A 204 5.38 -6.90 13.88
C GLU A 204 6.72 -6.15 13.80
N TYR A 205 6.85 -5.09 14.57
CA TYR A 205 8.01 -4.21 14.63
C TYR A 205 8.25 -3.67 16.04
N PRO A 206 9.52 -3.42 16.46
CA PRO A 206 9.84 -3.04 17.84
C PRO A 206 9.69 -1.55 18.10
N TYR A 207 9.92 -0.68 17.13
CA TYR A 207 10.04 0.76 17.30
C TYR A 207 8.88 1.54 16.62
N ASP A 208 8.01 2.16 17.42
CA ASP A 208 6.84 2.89 16.92
C ASP A 208 7.17 4.00 15.93
N GLY A 209 8.26 4.72 16.16
CA GLY A 209 8.72 5.78 15.26
C GLY A 209 9.19 5.30 13.89
N SER A 210 9.26 3.98 13.66
CA SER A 210 9.47 3.42 12.32
C SER A 210 8.20 3.26 11.51
N TRP A 211 7.02 3.50 12.11
CA TRP A 211 5.69 3.35 11.50
C TRP A 211 5.41 1.95 10.94
N GLY A 212 6.21 0.96 11.31
CA GLY A 212 6.15 -0.41 10.82
C GLY A 212 7.14 -0.74 9.71
N TYR A 213 8.02 0.20 9.30
CA TYR A 213 9.02 -0.06 8.26
C TYR A 213 10.29 -0.76 8.77
N GLN A 214 10.42 -0.98 10.08
CA GLN A 214 11.52 -1.78 10.68
C GLN A 214 10.97 -3.12 11.21
N VAL A 215 10.59 -4.00 10.30
CA VAL A 215 9.91 -5.27 10.61
C VAL A 215 10.87 -6.28 11.24
N THR A 216 10.46 -6.88 12.36
CA THR A 216 11.15 -8.01 13.01
C THR A 216 10.35 -9.31 12.97
N GLY A 217 9.01 -9.24 12.83
CA GLY A 217 8.12 -10.39 12.76
C GLY A 217 7.34 -10.42 11.45
N TYR A 218 7.94 -10.93 10.38
CA TYR A 218 7.37 -10.91 9.03
C TYR A 218 6.06 -11.69 8.89
N TYR A 219 5.87 -12.72 9.71
CA TYR A 219 4.71 -13.63 9.67
C TYR A 219 3.72 -13.39 10.83
N ALA A 220 3.91 -12.34 11.62
CA ALA A 220 3.07 -12.01 12.77
C ALA A 220 2.38 -10.66 12.58
N PRO A 221 1.03 -10.58 12.64
CA PRO A 221 0.36 -9.32 12.85
C PRO A 221 0.82 -8.68 14.17
N THR A 222 1.04 -7.36 14.16
CA THR A 222 1.55 -6.68 15.35
C THR A 222 0.65 -6.90 16.57
N ALA A 223 1.28 -7.23 17.69
CA ALA A 223 0.62 -7.45 18.98
C ALA A 223 -0.02 -6.19 19.58
N ARG A 224 0.28 -5.00 19.03
CA ARG A 224 -0.25 -3.70 19.48
C ARG A 224 -1.77 -3.66 19.50
N TYR A 225 -2.41 -4.34 18.56
CA TYR A 225 -3.86 -4.25 18.38
C TYR A 225 -4.60 -5.55 18.67
N GLY A 226 -3.90 -6.59 19.14
CA GLY A 226 -4.50 -7.87 19.52
C GLY A 226 -3.80 -9.09 18.95
N THR A 227 -4.54 -10.19 18.87
CA THR A 227 -4.05 -11.48 18.41
C THR A 227 -4.18 -11.64 16.89
N PRO A 228 -3.51 -12.64 16.27
CA PRO A 228 -3.70 -12.95 14.85
C PRO A 228 -5.17 -13.22 14.47
N LYS A 229 -5.94 -13.89 15.35
CA LYS A 229 -7.38 -14.12 15.11
C LYS A 229 -8.22 -12.84 15.20
N ASP A 230 -7.78 -11.85 15.96
CA ASP A 230 -8.42 -10.54 15.97
C ASP A 230 -8.14 -9.78 14.68
N PHE A 231 -6.96 -9.96 14.08
CA PHE A 231 -6.68 -9.41 12.76
C PHE A 231 -7.46 -10.14 11.65
N MET A 232 -7.62 -11.47 11.72
CA MET A 232 -8.54 -12.20 10.83
C MET A 232 -9.96 -11.63 10.91
N TYR A 233 -10.47 -11.37 12.13
CA TYR A 233 -11.77 -10.75 12.32
C TYR A 233 -11.85 -9.36 11.69
N PHE A 234 -10.79 -8.56 11.81
CA PHE A 234 -10.74 -7.23 11.20
C PHE A 234 -10.88 -7.30 9.68
N VAL A 235 -10.11 -8.16 9.02
CA VAL A 235 -10.17 -8.35 7.56
C VAL A 235 -11.52 -8.87 7.11
N ASP A 236 -12.03 -9.92 7.78
CA ASP A 236 -13.33 -10.53 7.52
C ASP A 236 -14.47 -9.49 7.62
N TYR A 237 -14.43 -8.65 8.65
CA TYR A 237 -15.40 -7.57 8.84
C TYR A 237 -15.33 -6.50 7.72
N MET A 238 -14.12 -6.14 7.26
CA MET A 238 -13.94 -5.24 6.12
C MET A 238 -14.56 -5.83 4.85
N HIS A 239 -14.32 -7.10 4.57
CA HIS A 239 -14.88 -7.82 3.43
C HIS A 239 -16.41 -7.90 3.49
N GLU A 240 -17.00 -8.19 4.66
CA GLU A 240 -18.46 -8.14 4.85
C GLU A 240 -19.07 -6.76 4.52
N LYS A 241 -18.29 -5.68 4.65
CA LYS A 241 -18.70 -4.30 4.29
C LYS A 241 -18.31 -3.90 2.87
N GLY A 242 -17.73 -4.82 2.09
CA GLY A 242 -17.33 -4.59 0.70
C GLY A 242 -16.08 -3.71 0.56
N ILE A 243 -15.19 -3.73 1.54
CA ILE A 243 -13.91 -3.01 1.58
C ILE A 243 -12.76 -4.01 1.49
N GLY A 244 -11.89 -3.86 0.48
CA GLY A 244 -10.66 -4.64 0.38
C GLY A 244 -9.58 -4.14 1.33
N VAL A 245 -8.66 -5.03 1.68
CA VAL A 245 -7.55 -4.75 2.60
C VAL A 245 -6.22 -4.97 1.88
N ILE A 246 -5.41 -3.92 1.81
CA ILE A 246 -4.04 -3.93 1.29
C ILE A 246 -3.10 -3.78 2.47
N LEU A 247 -2.00 -4.54 2.48
CA LEU A 247 -0.93 -4.36 3.46
C LEU A 247 0.27 -3.65 2.85
N ASP A 248 0.84 -2.76 3.63
CA ASP A 248 2.17 -2.22 3.37
C ASP A 248 3.22 -3.28 3.76
N TRP A 249 3.96 -3.78 2.77
CA TRP A 249 4.89 -4.89 2.89
C TRP A 249 6.32 -4.45 2.59
N VAL A 250 7.26 -4.79 3.47
CA VAL A 250 8.63 -4.28 3.47
C VAL A 250 9.65 -5.39 3.16
N PRO A 251 9.78 -5.88 1.92
CA PRO A 251 10.76 -6.89 1.56
C PRO A 251 12.14 -6.31 1.23
N ALA A 252 12.32 -5.00 1.33
CA ALA A 252 13.55 -4.31 0.95
C ALA A 252 14.63 -4.39 2.03
N HIS A 253 14.25 -4.30 3.29
CA HIS A 253 15.20 -4.17 4.40
C HIS A 253 14.58 -4.59 5.73
N PHE A 254 15.42 -4.72 6.78
CA PHE A 254 15.01 -5.05 8.15
C PHE A 254 15.96 -4.42 9.17
N PRO A 255 15.53 -4.20 10.43
CA PRO A 255 16.34 -3.54 11.46
C PRO A 255 17.46 -4.45 11.99
N LYS A 256 18.38 -3.83 12.73
CA LYS A 256 19.55 -4.50 13.33
C LYS A 256 19.30 -5.04 14.75
N ASP A 257 18.05 -5.08 15.19
CA ASP A 257 17.67 -5.56 16.52
C ASP A 257 18.19 -6.97 16.78
N ALA A 258 18.82 -7.17 17.94
CA ALA A 258 19.54 -8.39 18.26
C ALA A 258 18.65 -9.66 18.25
N HIS A 259 17.36 -9.51 18.59
CA HIS A 259 16.39 -10.60 18.54
C HIS A 259 15.85 -10.91 17.15
N GLY A 260 16.03 -9.98 16.17
CA GLY A 260 15.54 -10.09 14.80
C GLY A 260 16.45 -10.89 13.87
N LEU A 261 16.32 -10.59 12.56
CA LEU A 261 16.98 -11.36 11.50
C LEU A 261 18.48 -11.07 11.35
N ALA A 262 18.95 -9.90 11.80
CA ALA A 262 20.34 -9.48 11.61
C ALA A 262 21.32 -10.45 12.32
N ASN A 263 22.34 -10.91 11.59
CA ASN A 263 23.34 -11.88 12.08
C ASN A 263 22.68 -13.08 12.80
N PHE A 264 21.70 -13.69 12.15
CA PHE A 264 20.73 -14.59 12.79
C PHE A 264 21.38 -15.76 13.55
N ASP A 265 22.41 -16.40 12.98
CA ASP A 265 23.16 -17.50 13.60
C ASP A 265 24.63 -17.13 13.89
N GLY A 266 24.92 -15.83 13.96
CA GLY A 266 26.27 -15.28 14.08
C GLY A 266 26.93 -15.02 12.72
N SER A 267 26.19 -15.26 11.63
CA SER A 267 26.58 -14.95 10.26
C SER A 267 25.50 -14.14 9.54
N CYS A 268 25.81 -13.62 8.36
CA CYS A 268 24.84 -12.93 7.50
C CYS A 268 23.91 -13.97 6.84
N VAL A 269 22.88 -14.44 7.55
CA VAL A 269 21.91 -15.42 7.04
C VAL A 269 20.97 -14.78 6.03
N TYR A 270 20.27 -13.73 6.44
CA TYR A 270 19.24 -13.06 5.64
C TYR A 270 19.77 -11.88 4.85
N GLU A 271 20.85 -11.26 5.28
CA GLU A 271 21.46 -10.08 4.66
C GLU A 271 22.66 -10.39 3.77
N TYR A 272 22.98 -9.48 2.84
CA TYR A 272 24.25 -9.51 2.13
C TYR A 272 25.42 -9.32 3.10
N ALA A 273 26.49 -10.09 2.89
CA ALA A 273 27.69 -10.01 3.73
C ALA A 273 28.54 -8.75 3.45
N ASP A 274 28.59 -8.28 2.21
CA ASP A 274 29.27 -7.03 1.86
C ASP A 274 28.42 -5.83 2.29
N PRO A 275 28.91 -4.97 3.23
CA PRO A 275 28.13 -3.84 3.72
C PRO A 275 27.77 -2.82 2.63
N ARG A 276 28.52 -2.77 1.53
CA ARG A 276 28.18 -1.93 0.37
C ARG A 276 26.93 -2.40 -0.37
N LYS A 277 26.46 -3.64 -0.15
CA LYS A 277 25.19 -4.19 -0.61
C LYS A 277 24.20 -4.38 0.56
N GLY A 278 24.70 -4.83 1.70
CA GLY A 278 23.95 -5.34 2.83
C GLY A 278 23.49 -4.30 3.85
N GLU A 279 23.82 -3.02 3.69
CA GLU A 279 23.40 -1.98 4.62
C GLU A 279 22.73 -0.80 3.92
N ARG A 280 21.76 -0.19 4.60
CA ARG A 280 21.18 1.13 4.29
C ARG A 280 21.58 2.12 5.39
N PRO A 281 22.67 2.87 5.24
CA PRO A 281 23.18 3.75 6.30
C PRO A 281 22.17 4.81 6.76
N ASP A 282 21.43 5.41 5.81
CA ASP A 282 20.44 6.45 6.08
C ASP A 282 19.24 5.95 6.91
N TRP A 283 18.90 4.66 6.78
CA TRP A 283 17.79 4.02 7.50
C TRP A 283 18.25 3.20 8.71
N GLY A 284 19.56 2.96 8.84
CA GLY A 284 20.13 2.13 9.88
C GLY A 284 19.79 0.64 9.75
N THR A 285 19.38 0.17 8.58
CA THR A 285 18.84 -1.18 8.35
C THR A 285 19.79 -2.08 7.56
N LYS A 286 19.53 -3.39 7.55
CA LYS A 286 20.14 -4.40 6.67
C LYS A 286 19.29 -4.61 5.43
N VAL A 287 19.93 -5.04 4.33
CA VAL A 287 19.28 -5.38 3.05
C VAL A 287 19.26 -6.88 2.87
N PHE A 288 18.11 -7.43 2.51
CA PHE A 288 17.97 -8.86 2.21
C PHE A 288 18.88 -9.31 1.08
N ASP A 289 19.49 -10.48 1.24
CA ASP A 289 20.33 -11.12 0.21
C ASP A 289 19.46 -11.92 -0.76
N TYR A 290 18.98 -11.25 -1.80
CA TYR A 290 18.12 -11.88 -2.82
C TYR A 290 18.86 -12.92 -3.67
N SER A 291 20.18 -13.04 -3.54
CA SER A 291 20.97 -14.06 -4.24
C SER A 291 20.83 -15.45 -3.59
N LYS A 292 20.38 -15.50 -2.33
CA LYS A 292 20.10 -16.75 -1.62
C LYS A 292 18.67 -17.22 -1.89
N ASN A 293 18.56 -18.43 -2.40
CA ASN A 293 17.26 -19.03 -2.71
C ASN A 293 16.34 -19.10 -1.48
N GLU A 294 16.90 -19.43 -0.32
CA GLU A 294 16.17 -19.54 0.95
C GLU A 294 15.61 -18.19 1.40
N VAL A 295 16.37 -17.11 1.20
CA VAL A 295 15.91 -15.74 1.49
C VAL A 295 14.82 -15.30 0.53
N ALA A 296 14.98 -15.56 -0.76
CA ALA A 296 13.95 -15.31 -1.76
C ALA A 296 12.68 -16.11 -1.43
N ASN A 297 12.84 -17.38 -1.03
CA ASN A 297 11.73 -18.24 -0.59
C ASN A 297 11.02 -17.70 0.64
N PHE A 298 11.78 -17.24 1.66
CA PHE A 298 11.24 -16.62 2.87
C PHE A 298 10.33 -15.43 2.53
N LEU A 299 10.78 -14.54 1.66
CA LEU A 299 10.02 -13.35 1.27
C LEU A 299 8.82 -13.68 0.37
N ILE A 300 8.97 -14.56 -0.63
CA ILE A 300 7.87 -14.94 -1.52
C ILE A 300 6.77 -15.65 -0.72
N ALA A 301 7.15 -16.61 0.13
CA ALA A 301 6.22 -17.31 0.99
C ALA A 301 5.54 -16.35 1.99
N ASN A 302 6.24 -15.32 2.47
CA ASN A 302 5.68 -14.30 3.35
C ASN A 302 4.57 -13.48 2.65
N GLY A 303 4.81 -12.99 1.44
CA GLY A 303 3.76 -12.30 0.69
C GLY A 303 2.53 -13.19 0.45
N MET A 304 2.76 -14.48 0.14
CA MET A 304 1.66 -15.45 -0.04
C MET A 304 0.93 -15.77 1.27
N PHE A 305 1.65 -15.84 2.39
CA PHE A 305 1.08 -16.08 3.71
C PHE A 305 0.01 -15.06 4.09
N TRP A 306 0.25 -13.79 3.85
CA TRP A 306 -0.73 -12.74 4.12
C TRP A 306 -2.01 -12.92 3.30
N VAL A 307 -1.90 -13.31 2.04
CA VAL A 307 -3.07 -13.58 1.18
C VAL A 307 -3.77 -14.88 1.59
N ASP A 308 -3.00 -15.96 1.88
CA ASP A 308 -3.54 -17.29 2.20
C ASP A 308 -4.19 -17.37 3.59
N LYS A 309 -3.52 -16.82 4.61
CA LYS A 309 -3.97 -16.96 6.01
C LYS A 309 -4.84 -15.82 6.50
N PHE A 310 -4.66 -14.62 5.95
CA PHE A 310 -5.39 -13.43 6.39
C PHE A 310 -6.30 -12.84 5.31
N HIS A 311 -6.45 -13.51 4.16
CA HIS A 311 -7.30 -13.09 3.04
C HIS A 311 -7.04 -11.66 2.54
N ILE A 312 -5.78 -11.19 2.64
CA ILE A 312 -5.39 -9.85 2.18
C ILE A 312 -5.57 -9.74 0.67
N ASP A 313 -6.18 -8.64 0.21
CA ASP A 313 -6.48 -8.39 -1.22
C ASP A 313 -5.28 -7.89 -2.01
N GLY A 314 -4.27 -7.35 -1.35
CA GLY A 314 -3.08 -6.85 -2.04
C GLY A 314 -1.95 -6.45 -1.12
N LEU A 315 -0.78 -6.28 -1.73
CA LEU A 315 0.45 -5.84 -1.07
C LEU A 315 0.99 -4.59 -1.76
N ARG A 316 1.16 -3.51 -1.01
CA ARG A 316 1.98 -2.38 -1.42
C ARG A 316 3.41 -2.69 -1.02
N VAL A 317 4.30 -2.73 -1.99
CA VAL A 317 5.71 -3.08 -1.80
C VAL A 317 6.51 -1.81 -1.60
N ASP A 318 7.02 -1.66 -0.38
CA ASP A 318 7.80 -0.51 0.07
C ASP A 318 9.15 -0.45 -0.62
N ALA A 319 9.60 0.78 -0.93
CA ALA A 319 10.95 1.13 -1.35
C ALA A 319 11.51 0.28 -2.52
N VAL A 320 10.71 -0.04 -3.53
CA VAL A 320 11.12 -0.86 -4.67
C VAL A 320 12.34 -0.27 -5.38
N ALA A 321 12.43 1.05 -5.52
CA ALA A 321 13.62 1.71 -6.08
C ALA A 321 14.91 1.30 -5.36
N SER A 322 14.86 1.20 -4.02
CA SER A 322 16.02 0.78 -3.22
C SER A 322 16.44 -0.67 -3.46
N MET A 323 15.50 -1.51 -3.92
CA MET A 323 15.78 -2.90 -4.28
C MET A 323 16.42 -2.99 -5.68
N LEU A 324 15.94 -2.17 -6.63
CA LEU A 324 16.35 -2.20 -8.03
C LEU A 324 17.76 -1.66 -8.27
N TYR A 325 18.19 -0.68 -7.47
CA TYR A 325 19.46 0.03 -7.70
C TYR A 325 20.47 -0.23 -6.57
N LEU A 326 21.66 -0.77 -6.96
CA LEU A 326 22.76 -1.05 -6.05
C LEU A 326 23.39 0.22 -5.47
N ASP A 327 23.29 1.33 -6.17
CA ASP A 327 23.79 2.66 -5.76
C ASP A 327 22.73 3.54 -5.07
N TYR A 328 21.51 3.06 -4.86
CA TYR A 328 20.43 3.82 -4.23
C TYR A 328 20.84 4.35 -2.85
N GLY A 329 20.78 5.69 -2.66
CA GLY A 329 21.17 6.35 -1.41
C GLY A 329 22.66 6.21 -1.06
N ARG A 330 23.55 5.92 -2.03
CA ARG A 330 24.97 5.70 -1.80
C ARG A 330 25.81 6.72 -2.55
N THR A 331 26.94 7.07 -1.97
CA THR A 331 27.93 7.92 -2.62
C THR A 331 28.83 7.10 -3.55
N GLU A 332 29.46 7.77 -4.52
CA GLU A 332 30.44 7.16 -5.42
C GLU A 332 31.51 6.38 -4.65
N GLY A 333 31.84 5.17 -5.11
CA GLY A 333 32.79 4.26 -4.46
C GLY A 333 32.23 3.44 -3.28
N ASN A 334 31.00 3.74 -2.79
CA ASN A 334 30.38 3.03 -1.66
C ASN A 334 29.31 2.02 -2.09
N TRP A 335 29.33 1.57 -3.33
CA TRP A 335 28.46 0.52 -3.85
C TRP A 335 29.24 -0.44 -4.76
N VAL A 336 28.65 -1.60 -5.05
CA VAL A 336 29.28 -2.64 -5.88
C VAL A 336 28.43 -2.82 -7.13
N PRO A 337 29.01 -2.64 -8.34
CA PRO A 337 28.27 -2.86 -9.58
C PRO A 337 27.91 -4.35 -9.75
N ASN A 338 26.89 -4.61 -10.56
CA ASN A 338 26.55 -5.96 -10.96
C ASN A 338 27.62 -6.56 -11.91
N LYS A 339 27.42 -7.82 -12.29
CA LYS A 339 28.38 -8.57 -13.16
C LYS A 339 28.60 -7.95 -14.55
N TYR A 340 27.77 -7.00 -14.96
CA TYR A 340 27.88 -6.27 -16.22
C TYR A 340 28.49 -4.88 -16.06
N GLY A 341 28.78 -4.47 -14.82
CA GLY A 341 29.32 -3.15 -14.51
C GLY A 341 28.24 -2.07 -14.26
N ASP A 342 26.96 -2.44 -14.29
CA ASP A 342 25.82 -1.54 -14.12
C ASP A 342 25.37 -1.48 -12.66
N ASN A 343 24.46 -0.53 -12.34
CA ASN A 343 23.90 -0.34 -11.01
C ASN A 343 22.62 -1.15 -10.73
N GLY A 344 22.07 -1.90 -11.70
CA GLY A 344 20.89 -2.74 -11.49
C GLY A 344 21.18 -3.94 -10.58
N ASN A 345 20.37 -4.15 -9.56
CA ASN A 345 20.42 -5.33 -8.71
C ASN A 345 19.68 -6.50 -9.36
N LEU A 346 20.44 -7.31 -10.11
CA LEU A 346 19.87 -8.40 -10.92
C LEU A 346 19.13 -9.45 -10.07
N GLU A 347 19.61 -9.71 -8.87
CA GLU A 347 19.02 -10.67 -7.94
C GLU A 347 17.64 -10.16 -7.43
N ALA A 348 17.55 -8.89 -7.04
CA ALA A 348 16.29 -8.27 -6.62
C ALA A 348 15.29 -8.16 -7.77
N ILE A 349 15.75 -7.82 -8.97
CA ILE A 349 14.90 -7.79 -10.18
C ILE A 349 14.31 -9.17 -10.45
N SER A 350 15.13 -10.23 -10.39
CA SER A 350 14.68 -11.61 -10.55
C SER A 350 13.67 -12.02 -9.46
N PHE A 351 13.95 -11.65 -8.21
CA PHE A 351 13.05 -11.87 -7.08
C PHE A 351 11.69 -11.23 -7.29
N LEU A 352 11.63 -9.94 -7.66
CA LEU A 352 10.37 -9.22 -7.87
C LEU A 352 9.53 -9.82 -9.01
N LYS A 353 10.17 -10.16 -10.12
CA LYS A 353 9.51 -10.85 -11.24
C LYS A 353 8.94 -12.21 -10.80
N HIS A 354 9.73 -12.99 -10.08
CA HIS A 354 9.33 -14.30 -9.58
C HIS A 354 8.16 -14.18 -8.58
N PHE A 355 8.27 -13.26 -7.63
CA PHE A 355 7.22 -12.99 -6.66
C PHE A 355 5.89 -12.64 -7.33
N ASN A 356 5.87 -11.64 -8.22
CA ASN A 356 4.65 -11.20 -8.91
C ASN A 356 4.05 -12.31 -9.79
N SER A 357 4.88 -13.06 -10.53
CA SER A 357 4.42 -14.18 -11.35
C SER A 357 3.78 -15.27 -10.51
N MET A 358 4.41 -15.64 -9.40
CA MET A 358 3.90 -16.73 -8.54
C MET A 358 2.68 -16.31 -7.75
N LEU A 359 2.62 -15.05 -7.26
CA LEU A 359 1.44 -14.52 -6.59
C LEU A 359 0.24 -14.53 -7.53
N LYS A 360 0.40 -14.01 -8.76
CA LYS A 360 -0.66 -14.03 -9.78
C LYS A 360 -1.16 -15.43 -10.10
N LYS A 361 -0.25 -16.41 -10.21
CA LYS A 361 -0.62 -17.81 -10.52
C LYS A 361 -1.42 -18.47 -9.39
N ARG A 362 -1.07 -18.19 -8.13
CA ARG A 362 -1.71 -18.82 -6.97
C ARG A 362 -2.93 -18.05 -6.47
N PHE A 363 -2.86 -16.73 -6.54
CA PHE A 363 -3.87 -15.80 -6.03
C PHE A 363 -4.17 -14.73 -7.08
N PRO A 364 -4.82 -15.08 -8.22
CA PRO A 364 -5.04 -14.16 -9.33
C PRO A 364 -5.91 -12.95 -8.96
N GLN A 365 -6.62 -13.01 -7.84
CA GLN A 365 -7.41 -11.93 -7.27
C GLN A 365 -6.59 -10.92 -6.47
N ALA A 366 -5.38 -11.26 -6.04
CA ALA A 366 -4.53 -10.37 -5.27
C ALA A 366 -3.81 -9.36 -6.18
N ILE A 367 -3.69 -8.12 -5.70
CA ILE A 367 -2.98 -7.05 -6.41
C ILE A 367 -1.63 -6.76 -5.76
N THR A 368 -0.66 -6.34 -6.56
CA THR A 368 0.63 -5.82 -6.08
C THR A 368 0.81 -4.38 -6.54
N ILE A 369 1.29 -3.53 -5.65
CA ILE A 369 1.46 -2.10 -5.87
C ILE A 369 2.91 -1.75 -5.57
N ALA A 370 3.64 -1.20 -6.54
CA ALA A 370 5.03 -0.79 -6.33
C ALA A 370 5.10 0.66 -5.86
N GLU A 371 5.78 0.91 -4.75
CA GLU A 371 6.35 2.22 -4.49
C GLU A 371 7.70 2.30 -5.21
N GLU A 372 7.69 2.90 -6.39
CA GLU A 372 8.88 3.08 -7.22
C GLU A 372 8.89 4.51 -7.77
N SER A 373 9.86 5.31 -7.33
CA SER A 373 9.95 6.74 -7.58
C SER A 373 10.84 7.14 -8.75
N THR A 374 11.50 6.16 -9.40
CA THR A 374 12.44 6.41 -10.49
C THR A 374 11.80 6.22 -11.86
N ALA A 375 12.61 6.41 -12.90
CA ALA A 375 12.21 6.15 -14.28
C ALA A 375 12.44 4.69 -14.70
N TRP A 376 12.47 3.72 -13.76
CA TRP A 376 12.57 2.31 -14.11
C TRP A 376 11.41 1.91 -15.01
N PRO A 377 11.66 1.34 -16.20
CA PRO A 377 10.60 1.03 -17.14
C PRO A 377 9.85 -0.27 -16.78
N MET A 378 8.59 -0.36 -17.18
CA MET A 378 7.80 -1.58 -17.12
C MET A 378 7.73 -2.18 -15.70
N VAL A 379 7.47 -1.34 -14.70
CA VAL A 379 7.26 -1.76 -13.31
C VAL A 379 5.96 -2.53 -13.23
N SER A 380 4.87 -1.97 -13.77
CA SER A 380 3.56 -2.61 -13.83
C SER A 380 3.33 -3.30 -15.17
N GLY A 381 2.50 -4.34 -15.17
CA GLY A 381 2.16 -5.08 -16.37
C GLY A 381 1.88 -6.56 -16.11
N ASP A 382 1.78 -7.33 -17.18
CA ASP A 382 1.56 -8.77 -17.07
C ASP A 382 2.87 -9.46 -16.67
N PRO A 383 2.94 -10.12 -15.49
CA PRO A 383 4.14 -10.80 -15.03
C PRO A 383 4.57 -11.98 -15.93
N ASP A 384 3.69 -12.48 -16.79
CA ASP A 384 4.03 -13.50 -17.78
C ASP A 384 4.77 -12.88 -18.99
N ASN A 385 4.79 -11.55 -19.13
CA ASN A 385 5.69 -10.84 -20.00
C ASN A 385 7.05 -10.69 -19.29
N GLY A 386 8.04 -11.48 -19.67
CA GLY A 386 9.36 -11.56 -19.02
C GLY A 386 10.16 -10.25 -18.97
N GLU A 387 9.71 -9.18 -19.64
CA GLU A 387 10.36 -7.88 -19.63
C GLU A 387 9.94 -7.00 -18.43
N CYS A 388 8.67 -7.08 -17.98
CA CYS A 388 8.17 -6.27 -16.86
C CYS A 388 8.48 -6.87 -15.49
N LEU A 389 8.41 -6.04 -14.42
CA LEU A 389 8.50 -6.52 -13.04
C LEU A 389 7.21 -7.23 -12.58
N GLY A 390 6.09 -7.01 -13.29
CA GLY A 390 4.84 -7.72 -13.10
C GLY A 390 3.93 -7.19 -11.98
N PHE A 391 4.16 -6.01 -11.46
CA PHE A 391 3.24 -5.37 -10.53
C PHE A 391 1.90 -5.07 -11.20
N THR A 392 0.81 -5.14 -10.43
CA THR A 392 -0.51 -4.73 -10.92
C THR A 392 -0.56 -3.22 -11.11
N PHE A 393 0.00 -2.47 -10.15
CA PHE A 393 -0.01 -1.01 -10.14
C PHE A 393 1.35 -0.44 -9.70
N LYS A 394 1.56 0.84 -10.05
CA LYS A 394 2.69 1.65 -9.58
C LYS A 394 2.18 2.97 -9.00
N TRP A 395 2.73 3.43 -7.88
CA TRP A 395 2.50 4.79 -7.38
C TRP A 395 3.06 5.82 -8.37
N ASN A 396 2.26 6.85 -8.70
CA ASN A 396 2.69 7.95 -9.56
C ASN A 396 3.35 9.07 -8.74
N MET A 397 4.59 8.84 -8.34
CA MET A 397 5.36 9.82 -7.56
C MET A 397 5.71 11.07 -8.38
N GLY A 398 5.91 10.93 -9.69
CA GLY A 398 6.17 12.05 -10.59
C GLY A 398 4.98 13.02 -10.67
N TRP A 399 3.77 12.49 -10.85
CA TRP A 399 2.54 13.29 -10.80
C TRP A 399 2.39 13.98 -9.44
N MET A 400 2.57 13.24 -8.35
CA MET A 400 2.44 13.78 -7.00
C MET A 400 3.36 14.96 -6.77
N HIS A 401 4.62 14.85 -7.17
CA HIS A 401 5.62 15.90 -7.02
C HIS A 401 5.24 17.17 -7.80
N ASP A 402 5.01 17.06 -9.12
CA ASP A 402 4.63 18.19 -9.97
C ASP A 402 3.32 18.85 -9.53
N PHE A 403 2.34 18.02 -9.17
CA PHE A 403 1.04 18.47 -8.70
C PHE A 403 1.15 19.27 -7.39
N LEU A 404 1.86 18.75 -6.39
CA LEU A 404 2.04 19.45 -5.12
C LEU A 404 2.90 20.70 -5.26
N GLU A 405 3.94 20.67 -6.10
CA GLU A 405 4.71 21.87 -6.40
C GLU A 405 3.84 22.99 -6.99
N TYR A 406 2.96 22.64 -7.94
CA TYR A 406 2.02 23.59 -8.53
C TYR A 406 1.02 24.13 -7.51
N MET A 407 0.42 23.25 -6.71
CA MET A 407 -0.63 23.62 -5.76
C MET A 407 -0.11 24.54 -4.63
N LYS A 408 1.17 24.40 -4.24
CA LYS A 408 1.84 25.25 -3.24
C LYS A 408 2.11 26.67 -3.74
N LEU A 409 2.13 26.91 -5.06
CA LEU A 409 2.44 28.21 -5.62
C LEU A 409 1.37 29.23 -5.25
N ASP A 410 1.83 30.47 -4.96
CA ASP A 410 0.94 31.64 -5.04
C ASP A 410 0.26 31.63 -6.42
N PRO A 411 -1.06 31.85 -6.49
CA PRO A 411 -1.81 31.76 -7.74
C PRO A 411 -1.28 32.65 -8.87
N TYR A 412 -0.62 33.76 -8.54
CA TYR A 412 0.02 34.63 -9.53
C TYR A 412 1.10 33.91 -10.35
N PHE A 413 1.84 32.98 -9.73
CA PHE A 413 2.92 32.23 -10.38
C PHE A 413 2.42 30.99 -11.13
N ARG A 414 1.18 30.55 -10.95
CA ARG A 414 0.63 29.34 -11.57
C ARG A 414 0.66 29.39 -13.09
N LYS A 415 0.42 30.55 -13.70
CA LYS A 415 0.48 30.73 -15.16
C LYS A 415 1.85 30.40 -15.77
N PHE A 416 2.94 30.59 -15.00
CA PHE A 416 4.31 30.28 -15.44
C PHE A 416 4.70 28.81 -15.23
N ASN A 417 3.88 28.07 -14.49
CA ASN A 417 4.10 26.68 -14.11
C ASN A 417 2.97 25.74 -14.58
N HIS A 418 2.14 26.20 -15.51
CA HIS A 418 0.96 25.48 -15.99
C HIS A 418 1.28 24.08 -16.52
N SER A 419 2.46 23.89 -17.12
CA SER A 419 2.94 22.60 -17.60
C SER A 419 3.07 21.52 -16.53
N LYS A 420 3.29 21.87 -15.25
CA LYS A 420 3.32 20.89 -14.16
C LYS A 420 1.99 20.15 -14.00
N MET A 421 0.86 20.77 -14.37
CA MET A 421 -0.47 20.15 -14.33
C MET A 421 -0.77 19.31 -15.58
N THR A 422 -0.11 19.57 -16.69
CA THR A 422 -0.41 18.89 -17.97
C THR A 422 0.62 17.84 -18.36
N PHE A 423 1.87 17.95 -17.87
CA PHE A 423 2.98 17.08 -18.25
C PHE A 423 2.73 15.61 -17.93
N SER A 424 2.07 15.31 -16.80
CA SER A 424 1.79 13.94 -16.37
C SER A 424 0.99 13.14 -17.41
N LEU A 425 0.19 13.79 -18.26
CA LEU A 425 -0.56 13.13 -19.33
C LEU A 425 0.33 12.60 -20.46
N MET A 426 1.59 13.06 -20.54
CA MET A 426 2.56 12.56 -21.53
C MET A 426 2.99 11.11 -21.21
N TYR A 427 2.92 10.71 -19.93
CA TYR A 427 3.33 9.38 -19.49
C TYR A 427 2.24 8.62 -18.71
N ALA A 428 1.04 9.19 -18.55
CA ALA A 428 -0.06 8.63 -17.75
C ALA A 428 -0.45 7.19 -18.13
N TYR A 429 -0.10 6.75 -19.32
CA TYR A 429 -0.45 5.43 -19.88
C TYR A 429 0.77 4.50 -20.03
N SER A 430 1.95 4.91 -19.55
CA SER A 430 3.16 4.06 -19.60
C SER A 430 3.16 2.98 -18.53
N GLU A 431 2.42 3.18 -17.46
CA GLU A 431 2.27 2.27 -16.32
C GLU A 431 0.81 2.27 -15.84
N ASN A 432 0.44 1.29 -15.03
CA ASN A 432 -0.84 1.25 -14.34
C ASN A 432 -0.77 2.11 -13.07
N PHE A 433 -0.86 3.42 -13.21
CA PHE A 433 -0.61 4.35 -12.12
C PHE A 433 -1.75 4.44 -11.10
N ILE A 434 -1.36 4.57 -9.81
CA ILE A 434 -2.18 5.10 -8.73
C ILE A 434 -1.68 6.51 -8.41
N LEU A 435 -2.56 7.50 -8.44
CA LEU A 435 -2.28 8.85 -7.98
C LEU A 435 -2.29 8.84 -6.46
N VAL A 436 -1.17 9.22 -5.86
CA VAL A 436 -0.95 9.09 -4.42
C VAL A 436 -0.73 10.44 -3.75
N LEU A 437 -1.42 10.63 -2.64
CA LEU A 437 -1.11 11.64 -1.63
C LEU A 437 -0.96 10.88 -0.31
N SER A 438 0.21 10.27 -0.12
CA SER A 438 0.50 9.32 0.95
C SER A 438 0.90 9.99 2.27
N HIS A 439 1.17 9.18 3.29
CA HIS A 439 1.69 9.61 4.58
C HIS A 439 2.99 10.41 4.46
N ASP A 440 3.88 10.07 3.52
CA ASP A 440 5.16 10.74 3.32
C ASP A 440 5.03 12.24 3.01
N GLU A 441 3.90 12.66 2.46
CA GLU A 441 3.69 14.04 2.08
C GLU A 441 3.21 14.93 3.24
N VAL A 442 2.90 14.37 4.39
CA VAL A 442 2.34 15.11 5.54
C VAL A 442 3.14 14.93 6.83
N VAL A 443 4.43 14.65 6.71
CA VAL A 443 5.40 14.46 7.80
C VAL A 443 6.69 15.24 7.54
N HIS A 444 7.59 15.26 8.51
CA HIS A 444 8.95 15.77 8.39
C HIS A 444 9.05 17.21 7.87
N LEU A 445 8.25 18.13 8.43
CA LEU A 445 8.22 19.55 8.09
C LEU A 445 7.75 19.85 6.66
N LYS A 446 7.05 18.90 6.03
CA LYS A 446 6.42 19.09 4.71
C LYS A 446 5.07 19.81 4.78
N CYS A 447 4.54 20.12 5.95
CA CYS A 447 3.19 20.60 6.27
C CYS A 447 2.07 19.57 5.98
N SER A 448 0.93 19.74 6.64
CA SER A 448 -0.29 19.00 6.26
C SER A 448 -0.74 19.37 4.85
N MET A 449 -1.62 18.56 4.25
CA MET A 449 -2.11 18.83 2.89
C MET A 449 -2.84 20.19 2.81
N LEU A 450 -3.66 20.52 3.82
CA LEU A 450 -4.30 21.84 3.92
C LEU A 450 -3.26 22.96 4.15
N GLY A 451 -2.25 22.69 4.99
CA GLY A 451 -1.16 23.65 5.28
C GLY A 451 -0.36 24.05 4.04
N LYS A 452 -0.19 23.14 3.07
CA LYS A 452 0.51 23.38 1.80
C LYS A 452 -0.21 24.39 0.89
N MET A 453 -1.53 24.54 1.03
CA MET A 453 -2.31 25.40 0.14
C MET A 453 -2.02 26.88 0.42
N PRO A 454 -1.90 27.73 -0.61
CA PRO A 454 -1.66 29.17 -0.46
C PRO A 454 -2.94 29.93 -0.06
N GLY A 455 -2.75 31.20 0.35
CA GLY A 455 -3.82 32.10 0.69
C GLY A 455 -4.24 32.07 2.17
N ASP A 456 -5.33 32.75 2.46
CA ASP A 456 -5.95 32.73 3.78
C ASP A 456 -6.66 31.39 4.06
N ARG A 457 -7.35 31.30 5.21
CA ARG A 457 -8.01 30.06 5.60
C ARG A 457 -9.04 29.60 4.58
N GLU A 458 -9.89 30.50 4.08
CA GLU A 458 -10.93 30.18 3.09
C GLU A 458 -10.31 29.72 1.78
N ASP A 459 -9.29 30.42 1.31
CA ASP A 459 -8.56 30.09 0.08
C ASP A 459 -7.88 28.72 0.17
N LYS A 460 -7.33 28.34 1.32
CA LYS A 460 -6.75 27.02 1.54
C LYS A 460 -7.77 25.89 1.34
N PHE A 461 -8.96 26.01 1.92
CA PHE A 461 -10.03 25.02 1.74
C PHE A 461 -10.51 24.94 0.29
N LYS A 462 -10.67 26.10 -0.39
CA LYS A 462 -11.05 26.13 -1.82
C LYS A 462 -9.97 25.49 -2.69
N ASN A 463 -8.69 25.80 -2.46
CA ASN A 463 -7.59 25.19 -3.17
C ASN A 463 -7.53 23.68 -2.95
N LEU A 464 -7.77 23.19 -1.73
CA LEU A 464 -7.74 21.77 -1.45
C LEU A 464 -8.94 21.03 -2.07
N LYS A 465 -10.15 21.60 -2.05
CA LYS A 465 -11.30 21.08 -2.82
C LYS A 465 -10.97 21.00 -4.32
N LEU A 466 -10.36 22.03 -4.88
CA LEU A 466 -9.93 22.08 -6.28
C LEU A 466 -8.87 21.00 -6.60
N ALA A 467 -7.90 20.82 -5.71
CA ALA A 467 -6.89 19.77 -5.82
C ALA A 467 -7.53 18.36 -5.90
N TYR A 468 -8.48 18.07 -5.05
CA TYR A 468 -9.18 16.78 -5.05
C TYR A 468 -10.09 16.61 -6.27
N ALA A 469 -10.71 17.67 -6.76
CA ALA A 469 -11.47 17.62 -8.01
C ALA A 469 -10.57 17.29 -9.21
N TYR A 470 -9.39 17.92 -9.30
CA TYR A 470 -8.41 17.60 -10.34
C TYR A 470 -7.92 16.16 -10.24
N MET A 471 -7.51 15.71 -9.03
CA MET A 471 -7.10 14.33 -8.79
C MET A 471 -8.21 13.33 -9.17
N CYS A 472 -9.47 13.64 -8.86
CA CYS A 472 -10.63 12.82 -9.25
C CYS A 472 -10.74 12.68 -10.77
N GLY A 473 -10.55 13.78 -11.52
CA GLY A 473 -10.64 13.81 -12.98
C GLY A 473 -9.43 13.26 -13.72
N HIS A 474 -8.23 13.29 -13.14
CA HIS A 474 -7.01 12.82 -13.79
C HIS A 474 -7.01 11.28 -13.92
N PRO A 475 -6.52 10.69 -15.06
CA PRO A 475 -6.36 9.24 -15.20
C PRO A 475 -5.52 8.60 -14.10
N GLY A 476 -5.87 7.39 -13.71
CA GLY A 476 -5.21 6.61 -12.66
C GLY A 476 -6.10 6.38 -11.43
N LYS A 477 -5.80 5.34 -10.65
CA LYS A 477 -6.49 5.06 -9.38
C LYS A 477 -6.12 6.11 -8.33
N LYS A 478 -6.72 6.08 -7.15
CA LYS A 478 -6.60 7.17 -6.16
C LYS A 478 -6.21 6.63 -4.79
N LEU A 479 -5.28 7.32 -4.12
CA LEU A 479 -4.93 7.08 -2.73
C LEU A 479 -4.87 8.41 -1.96
N LEU A 480 -5.54 8.45 -0.81
CA LEU A 480 -5.41 9.51 0.18
C LEU A 480 -5.03 8.92 1.53
N PHE A 481 -4.05 9.53 2.19
CA PHE A 481 -3.72 9.21 3.57
C PHE A 481 -4.76 9.79 4.53
N MET A 482 -5.03 9.08 5.61
CA MET A 482 -6.00 9.44 6.65
C MET A 482 -5.82 10.87 7.17
N GLY A 483 -6.93 11.58 7.38
CA GLY A 483 -6.96 12.97 7.86
C GLY A 483 -6.87 14.03 6.75
N GLN A 484 -6.42 13.67 5.56
CA GLN A 484 -6.38 14.61 4.43
C GLN A 484 -7.78 14.94 3.92
N GLU A 485 -8.71 14.00 4.00
CA GLU A 485 -10.07 14.10 3.49
C GLU A 485 -10.91 15.14 4.22
N PHE A 486 -10.55 15.49 5.45
CA PHE A 486 -11.18 16.59 6.20
C PHE A 486 -10.22 17.76 6.49
N GLY A 487 -9.01 17.72 5.94
CA GLY A 487 -8.07 18.84 6.00
C GLY A 487 -7.43 19.04 7.37
N GLN A 488 -6.87 18.01 7.97
CA GLN A 488 -6.11 18.13 9.22
C GLN A 488 -5.06 19.25 9.12
N TRP A 489 -4.97 20.11 10.17
CA TRP A 489 -4.02 21.20 10.22
C TRP A 489 -2.60 20.78 10.53
N ASN A 490 -2.47 19.86 11.51
CA ASN A 490 -1.17 19.37 11.94
C ASN A 490 -0.63 18.32 10.96
N GLU A 491 0.69 18.24 10.83
CA GLU A 491 1.33 17.08 10.24
C GLU A 491 0.92 15.83 11.01
N TRP A 492 0.90 14.69 10.32
CA TRP A 492 0.65 13.41 10.95
C TRP A 492 1.77 13.05 11.93
N SER A 493 1.40 12.35 12.99
CA SER A 493 2.32 11.73 13.94
C SER A 493 1.70 10.45 14.48
N GLU A 494 2.47 9.39 14.54
CA GLU A 494 2.09 8.10 15.12
C GLU A 494 1.71 8.20 16.61
N LYS A 495 2.21 9.24 17.29
CA LYS A 495 1.98 9.46 18.74
C LYS A 495 0.59 10.01 19.06
N ARG A 496 -0.10 10.60 18.08
CA ARG A 496 -1.38 11.29 18.29
C ARG A 496 -2.46 10.67 17.43
N ALA A 497 -3.71 10.72 17.92
CA ALA A 497 -4.88 10.49 17.08
C ALA A 497 -5.00 11.59 16.00
N LEU A 498 -5.75 11.32 14.95
CA LEU A 498 -6.21 12.37 14.04
C LEU A 498 -7.02 13.41 14.83
N ASP A 499 -6.97 14.65 14.36
CA ASP A 499 -7.63 15.81 14.98
C ASP A 499 -9.16 15.81 14.71
N TRP A 500 -9.86 14.75 15.13
CA TRP A 500 -11.30 14.52 14.86
C TRP A 500 -12.19 15.66 15.31
N TYR A 501 -11.77 16.45 16.32
CA TYR A 501 -12.48 17.65 16.80
C TYR A 501 -12.64 18.72 15.73
N LEU A 502 -11.79 18.72 14.69
CA LEU A 502 -11.91 19.65 13.56
C LEU A 502 -13.24 19.49 12.81
N LEU A 503 -13.87 18.34 12.89
CA LEU A 503 -15.20 18.11 12.30
C LEU A 503 -16.34 18.85 13.00
N GLU A 504 -16.09 19.52 14.11
CA GLU A 504 -17.02 20.49 14.72
C GLU A 504 -17.04 21.82 13.96
N ASP A 505 -16.02 22.09 13.12
CA ASP A 505 -15.91 23.25 12.25
C ASP A 505 -16.52 22.98 10.87
N GLU A 506 -17.37 23.89 10.40
CA GLU A 506 -18.10 23.75 9.14
C GLU A 506 -17.20 23.59 7.93
N SER A 507 -16.06 24.32 7.86
CA SER A 507 -15.14 24.25 6.71
C SER A 507 -14.51 22.85 6.55
N HIS A 508 -14.18 22.20 7.66
CA HIS A 508 -13.64 20.83 7.66
C HIS A 508 -14.71 19.80 7.28
N THR A 509 -15.94 19.98 7.77
CA THR A 509 -17.07 19.13 7.41
C THR A 509 -17.44 19.27 5.94
N GLU A 510 -17.46 20.50 5.41
CA GLU A 510 -17.69 20.74 3.99
C GLU A 510 -16.60 20.13 3.09
N LEU A 511 -15.32 20.22 3.50
CA LEU A 511 -14.22 19.58 2.77
C LEU A 511 -14.38 18.06 2.74
N LYS A 512 -14.69 17.46 3.89
CA LYS A 512 -14.97 16.03 3.99
C LYS A 512 -16.11 15.61 3.08
N ASP A 513 -17.21 16.35 3.09
CA ASP A 513 -18.37 16.06 2.25
C ASP A 513 -18.06 16.23 0.76
N PHE A 514 -17.24 17.22 0.41
CA PHE A 514 -16.75 17.40 -0.96
C PHE A 514 -15.86 16.22 -1.39
N THR A 515 -14.92 15.80 -0.55
CA THR A 515 -14.08 14.62 -0.80
C THR A 515 -14.93 13.36 -0.99
N LYS A 516 -15.95 13.18 -0.15
CA LYS A 516 -16.92 12.09 -0.27
C LYS A 516 -17.66 12.14 -1.62
N LYS A 517 -18.04 13.32 -2.11
CA LYS A 517 -18.66 13.48 -3.44
C LYS A 517 -17.69 13.06 -4.55
N CYS A 518 -16.41 13.45 -4.49
CA CYS A 518 -15.38 13.04 -5.44
C CYS A 518 -15.19 11.51 -5.47
N LEU A 519 -15.12 10.88 -4.30
CA LEU A 519 -14.98 9.41 -4.19
C LEU A 519 -16.21 8.66 -4.75
N LYS A 520 -17.41 9.16 -4.44
CA LYS A 520 -18.65 8.60 -5.00
C LYS A 520 -18.76 8.82 -6.51
N LEU A 521 -18.33 9.98 -7.00
CA LEU A 521 -18.26 10.24 -8.43
C LEU A 521 -17.32 9.22 -9.11
N ASN A 522 -16.12 9.04 -8.56
CA ASN A 522 -15.16 8.05 -9.05
C ASN A 522 -15.75 6.64 -9.09
N LYS A 523 -16.46 6.22 -8.04
CA LYS A 523 -17.08 4.88 -7.96
C LYS A 523 -18.23 4.68 -8.97
N ASN A 524 -18.99 5.74 -9.28
CA ASN A 524 -20.25 5.64 -10.03
C ASN A 524 -20.12 5.94 -11.52
N TYR A 525 -19.01 6.52 -11.98
CA TYR A 525 -18.80 6.90 -13.37
C TYR A 525 -17.70 6.07 -14.03
N PRO A 526 -18.04 5.10 -14.88
CA PRO A 526 -17.04 4.25 -15.55
C PRO A 526 -15.96 5.01 -16.31
N CYS A 527 -16.23 6.21 -16.80
CA CYS A 527 -15.24 7.06 -17.44
C CYS A 527 -14.09 7.47 -16.51
N LEU A 528 -14.25 7.36 -15.18
CA LEU A 528 -13.22 7.71 -14.19
C LEU A 528 -12.35 6.53 -13.74
N TYR A 529 -12.69 5.29 -14.15
CA TYR A 529 -11.92 4.13 -13.72
C TYR A 529 -11.74 3.03 -14.78
N ALA A 530 -12.70 2.86 -15.71
CA ALA A 530 -12.65 1.75 -16.66
C ALA A 530 -11.70 2.01 -17.84
N THR A 531 -11.34 3.26 -18.07
CA THR A 531 -10.46 3.73 -19.15
C THR A 531 -9.23 4.47 -18.62
N ASP A 532 -8.86 4.27 -17.34
CA ASP A 532 -7.75 4.98 -16.72
C ASP A 532 -6.40 4.74 -17.41
N TYR A 533 -6.21 3.58 -18.01
CA TYR A 533 -4.95 3.16 -18.63
C TYR A 533 -5.03 3.14 -20.16
N SER A 534 -5.97 3.92 -20.72
CA SER A 534 -6.11 4.11 -22.17
C SER A 534 -6.25 5.60 -22.49
N SER A 535 -5.51 6.07 -23.49
CA SER A 535 -5.61 7.44 -24.00
C SER A 535 -7.00 7.78 -24.54
N GLU A 536 -7.81 6.77 -24.87
CA GLU A 536 -9.20 6.95 -25.30
C GLU A 536 -10.10 7.48 -24.18
N GLY A 537 -9.74 7.25 -22.91
CA GLY A 537 -10.49 7.65 -21.73
C GLY A 537 -10.35 9.13 -21.33
N PHE A 538 -9.45 9.87 -21.99
CA PHE A 538 -9.17 11.27 -21.64
C PHE A 538 -9.00 12.12 -22.90
N ARG A 539 -9.51 13.35 -22.86
CA ARG A 539 -9.27 14.34 -23.92
C ARG A 539 -9.24 15.76 -23.35
N TRP A 540 -8.17 16.47 -23.61
CA TRP A 540 -8.15 17.91 -23.36
C TRP A 540 -9.20 18.64 -24.19
N ILE A 541 -9.88 19.60 -23.57
CA ILE A 541 -10.58 20.67 -24.27
C ILE A 541 -9.56 21.78 -24.55
N ASN A 542 -8.94 22.30 -23.47
CA ASN A 542 -7.86 23.27 -23.57
C ASN A 542 -6.79 22.98 -22.51
N ALA A 543 -5.61 22.54 -22.96
CA ALA A 543 -4.44 22.31 -22.11
C ALA A 543 -3.56 23.56 -21.96
N ASN A 544 -3.80 24.62 -22.75
CA ASN A 544 -2.87 25.72 -22.95
C ASN A 544 -3.35 27.06 -22.36
N ASP A 545 -4.47 27.07 -21.64
CA ASP A 545 -5.01 28.31 -21.05
C ASP A 545 -4.25 28.73 -19.77
N LYS A 546 -2.94 28.90 -19.94
CA LYS A 546 -2.02 29.30 -18.86
C LYS A 546 -2.30 30.70 -18.33
N ASP A 547 -2.73 31.61 -19.20
CA ASP A 547 -2.95 33.04 -18.82
C ASP A 547 -4.13 33.17 -17.86
N ASN A 548 -5.15 32.33 -18.02
CA ASN A 548 -6.27 32.20 -17.09
C ASN A 548 -6.00 31.17 -15.98
N SER A 549 -5.00 30.29 -16.13
CA SER A 549 -4.78 29.12 -15.27
C SER A 549 -6.06 28.30 -15.10
N VAL A 550 -6.77 28.06 -16.19
CA VAL A 550 -7.95 27.20 -16.26
C VAL A 550 -7.60 25.92 -16.98
N LEU A 551 -8.02 24.80 -16.43
CA LEU A 551 -7.92 23.49 -17.09
C LEU A 551 -9.31 23.01 -17.49
N SER A 552 -9.46 22.59 -18.74
CA SER A 552 -10.69 21.95 -19.22
C SER A 552 -10.39 20.67 -19.99
N PHE A 553 -11.06 19.59 -19.60
CA PHE A 553 -10.85 18.26 -20.19
C PHE A 553 -12.09 17.37 -20.05
N MET A 554 -12.12 16.30 -20.80
CA MET A 554 -13.18 15.29 -20.75
C MET A 554 -12.64 13.96 -20.26
N ARG A 555 -13.45 13.27 -19.47
CA ARG A 555 -13.31 11.83 -19.20
C ARG A 555 -14.37 11.10 -20.00
N ILE A 556 -13.94 10.09 -20.72
CA ILE A 556 -14.73 9.41 -21.76
C ILE A 556 -14.99 7.97 -21.32
N SER A 557 -16.26 7.59 -21.28
CA SER A 557 -16.66 6.24 -20.93
C SER A 557 -16.46 5.26 -22.10
N PRO A 558 -16.28 3.95 -21.82
CA PRO A 558 -16.09 2.93 -22.87
C PRO A 558 -17.22 2.85 -23.89
N ASP A 559 -18.44 3.20 -23.48
CA ASP A 559 -19.65 3.14 -24.34
C ASP A 559 -20.07 4.52 -24.90
N GLY A 560 -19.28 5.56 -24.62
CA GLY A 560 -19.57 6.93 -25.03
C GLY A 560 -20.77 7.57 -24.32
N LYS A 561 -21.30 6.95 -23.26
CA LYS A 561 -22.39 7.47 -22.44
C LYS A 561 -21.87 7.91 -21.08
N LYS A 562 -22.55 8.88 -20.44
CA LYS A 562 -22.12 9.40 -19.12
C LYS A 562 -20.65 9.85 -19.10
N ASN A 563 -20.25 10.60 -20.10
CA ASN A 563 -18.95 11.27 -20.09
C ASN A 563 -18.97 12.43 -19.10
N LEU A 564 -17.80 12.84 -18.62
CA LEU A 564 -17.65 13.99 -17.75
C LEU A 564 -16.78 15.06 -18.39
N LEU A 565 -17.21 16.31 -18.25
CA LEU A 565 -16.48 17.51 -18.61
C LEU A 565 -16.03 18.19 -17.31
N PHE A 566 -14.73 18.34 -17.13
CA PHE A 566 -14.11 19.07 -16.03
C PHE A 566 -13.69 20.46 -16.48
N VAL A 567 -14.06 21.49 -15.72
CA VAL A 567 -13.59 22.88 -15.88
C VAL A 567 -13.15 23.39 -14.53
N LEU A 568 -11.87 23.69 -14.38
CA LEU A 568 -11.22 23.95 -13.12
C LEU A 568 -10.43 25.28 -13.18
N ASN A 569 -10.79 26.23 -12.32
CA ASN A 569 -10.16 27.54 -12.22
C ASN A 569 -9.14 27.58 -11.08
N PHE A 570 -7.86 27.64 -11.41
CA PHE A 570 -6.77 27.64 -10.42
C PHE A 570 -6.38 29.06 -9.93
N THR A 571 -7.27 30.04 -10.08
CA THR A 571 -7.03 31.42 -9.66
C THR A 571 -8.11 31.94 -8.72
N PRO A 572 -7.81 32.98 -7.91
CA PRO A 572 -8.82 33.68 -7.10
C PRO A 572 -9.69 34.66 -7.91
N VAL A 573 -9.66 34.57 -9.24
CA VAL A 573 -10.40 35.47 -10.15
C VAL A 573 -11.70 34.79 -10.56
N GLU A 574 -12.82 35.46 -10.31
CA GLU A 574 -14.13 35.06 -10.84
C GLU A 574 -14.19 35.32 -12.34
N ARG A 575 -14.89 34.47 -13.06
CA ARG A 575 -15.00 34.54 -14.52
C ARG A 575 -16.46 34.33 -14.92
N ASP A 576 -17.12 35.46 -15.22
CA ASP A 576 -18.50 35.41 -15.72
C ASP A 576 -18.54 34.97 -17.18
N SER A 577 -19.48 34.04 -17.48
CA SER A 577 -19.72 33.55 -18.84
C SER A 577 -18.44 33.08 -19.57
N PHE A 578 -17.52 32.45 -18.83
CA PHE A 578 -16.31 31.86 -19.39
C PHE A 578 -16.66 30.84 -20.47
N ARG A 579 -16.14 31.07 -21.68
CA ARG A 579 -16.49 30.25 -22.84
C ARG A 579 -15.51 29.10 -23.01
N ILE A 580 -16.04 27.88 -23.13
CA ILE A 580 -15.25 26.68 -23.45
C ILE A 580 -15.87 25.92 -24.63
N GLY A 581 -15.02 25.30 -25.45
CA GLY A 581 -15.46 24.44 -26.55
C GLY A 581 -16.01 23.10 -26.05
N VAL A 582 -17.05 22.59 -26.72
CA VAL A 582 -17.61 21.27 -26.40
C VAL A 582 -18.01 20.52 -27.65
N PRO A 583 -17.95 19.15 -27.65
CA PRO A 583 -18.14 18.36 -28.89
C PRO A 583 -19.59 18.32 -29.37
N PHE A 584 -20.58 18.44 -28.49
CA PHE A 584 -21.98 18.19 -28.84
C PHE A 584 -22.92 19.33 -28.45
N LYS A 585 -23.90 19.58 -29.31
CA LYS A 585 -25.06 20.43 -29.03
C LYS A 585 -26.06 19.64 -28.17
N THR A 586 -25.78 19.48 -26.91
CA THR A 586 -26.58 18.73 -25.95
C THR A 586 -26.68 19.48 -24.58
N LYS A 587 -27.39 18.88 -23.66
CA LYS A 587 -27.44 19.33 -22.26
C LYS A 587 -26.26 18.79 -21.47
N TYR A 588 -25.68 19.63 -20.67
CA TYR A 588 -24.57 19.35 -19.76
C TYR A 588 -25.10 19.53 -18.33
N LYS A 589 -25.17 18.42 -17.55
CA LYS A 589 -25.75 18.41 -16.21
C LYS A 589 -24.64 18.49 -15.18
N LEU A 590 -24.69 19.47 -14.27
CA LEU A 590 -23.75 19.57 -13.16
C LEU A 590 -23.84 18.36 -12.24
N VAL A 591 -22.71 17.74 -11.92
CA VAL A 591 -22.60 16.55 -11.05
C VAL A 591 -21.62 16.76 -9.89
N LEU A 592 -20.73 17.76 -10.00
CA LEU A 592 -19.84 18.21 -8.92
C LEU A 592 -19.52 19.69 -9.13
N GLY A 593 -19.67 20.50 -8.08
CA GLY A 593 -19.34 21.92 -8.07
C GLY A 593 -18.79 22.38 -6.73
N ASP A 594 -18.16 23.53 -6.71
CA ASP A 594 -17.67 24.18 -5.48
C ASP A 594 -18.80 24.83 -4.68
N ASN A 595 -19.80 25.39 -5.37
CA ASN A 595 -21.03 25.96 -4.80
C ASN A 595 -22.25 25.55 -5.64
N GLU A 596 -22.78 24.36 -5.42
CA GLU A 596 -23.88 23.80 -6.20
C GLU A 596 -25.20 24.59 -6.07
N ALA A 597 -25.35 25.45 -5.04
CA ALA A 597 -26.53 26.28 -4.85
C ALA A 597 -26.60 27.42 -5.88
N ASP A 598 -25.47 28.03 -6.18
CA ASP A 598 -25.37 29.19 -7.08
C ASP A 598 -25.03 28.80 -8.54
N GLN A 599 -24.49 27.58 -8.73
CA GLN A 599 -24.12 27.09 -10.06
C GLN A 599 -25.32 26.61 -10.86
N LYS A 600 -25.32 26.90 -12.16
CA LYS A 600 -26.37 26.40 -13.09
C LYS A 600 -26.34 24.87 -13.17
N LYS A 601 -27.40 24.22 -12.70
CA LYS A 601 -27.54 22.76 -12.68
C LYS A 601 -27.54 22.09 -14.07
N THR A 602 -27.93 22.85 -15.09
CA THR A 602 -27.93 22.35 -16.48
C THR A 602 -27.59 23.46 -17.44
N LEU A 603 -26.60 23.25 -18.28
CA LEU A 603 -26.22 24.11 -19.38
C LEU A 603 -26.63 23.47 -20.71
N THR A 604 -26.96 24.30 -21.70
CA THR A 604 -27.19 23.84 -23.07
C THR A 604 -26.12 24.46 -23.96
N ALA A 605 -25.42 23.63 -24.74
CA ALA A 605 -24.40 24.11 -25.65
C ALA A 605 -25.01 24.97 -26.77
N VAL A 606 -24.35 26.07 -27.07
CA VAL A 606 -24.71 27.00 -28.13
C VAL A 606 -23.75 26.87 -29.32
N LYS A 607 -24.19 27.26 -30.50
CA LYS A 607 -23.31 27.32 -31.67
C LYS A 607 -22.29 28.43 -31.49
N GLY A 608 -21.02 28.11 -31.67
CA GLY A 608 -19.91 29.08 -31.59
C GLY A 608 -18.60 28.33 -31.42
N ASP A 609 -17.68 28.57 -32.35
CA ASP A 609 -16.37 27.91 -32.35
C ASP A 609 -15.55 28.36 -31.15
N CYS A 610 -15.03 27.39 -30.38
CA CYS A 610 -14.15 27.60 -29.25
C CYS A 610 -13.30 26.34 -29.03
N ASP A 611 -12.03 26.49 -28.68
CA ASP A 611 -11.11 25.39 -28.39
C ASP A 611 -11.10 24.27 -29.46
N GLY A 612 -11.31 24.63 -30.74
CA GLY A 612 -11.39 23.68 -31.86
C GLY A 612 -12.70 22.91 -31.96
N TYR A 613 -13.73 23.24 -31.18
CA TYR A 613 -15.07 22.63 -31.26
C TYR A 613 -16.11 23.61 -31.80
N PRO A 614 -17.10 23.14 -32.58
CA PRO A 614 -18.12 23.98 -33.21
C PRO A 614 -19.25 24.42 -32.27
N GLN A 615 -19.26 23.88 -31.05
CA GLN A 615 -20.19 24.23 -29.98
C GLN A 615 -19.42 24.76 -28.78
N SER A 616 -20.08 25.56 -27.95
CA SER A 616 -19.49 26.07 -26.72
C SER A 616 -20.47 26.12 -25.55
N LEU A 617 -19.95 26.13 -24.35
CA LEU A 617 -20.67 26.46 -23.11
C LEU A 617 -20.21 27.80 -22.58
N LEU A 618 -21.11 28.50 -21.90
CA LEU A 618 -20.81 29.68 -21.08
C LEU A 618 -21.00 29.28 -19.63
N ILE A 619 -19.91 29.31 -18.88
CA ILE A 619 -19.84 28.82 -17.48
C ILE A 619 -19.39 29.98 -16.59
N ASP A 620 -20.12 30.20 -15.51
CA ASP A 620 -19.69 31.12 -14.47
C ASP A 620 -18.76 30.35 -13.53
N LEU A 621 -17.47 30.75 -13.48
CA LEU A 621 -16.44 30.11 -12.66
C LEU A 621 -16.10 31.01 -11.47
N HIS A 622 -16.34 30.53 -10.28
CA HIS A 622 -15.95 31.22 -9.04
C HIS A 622 -14.43 31.22 -8.84
N LYS A 623 -13.97 31.96 -7.83
CA LYS A 623 -12.58 31.88 -7.37
C LYS A 623 -12.27 30.46 -6.93
N TYR A 624 -11.20 29.85 -7.48
CA TYR A 624 -10.86 28.45 -7.32
C TYR A 624 -12.01 27.49 -7.68
N GLY A 625 -12.80 27.89 -8.69
CA GLY A 625 -14.08 27.28 -9.05
C GLY A 625 -13.94 25.90 -9.67
N ILE A 626 -14.89 25.03 -9.36
CA ILE A 626 -15.01 23.66 -9.83
C ILE A 626 -16.34 23.50 -10.54
N ALA A 627 -16.32 23.03 -11.78
CA ALA A 627 -17.53 22.68 -12.52
C ALA A 627 -17.33 21.36 -13.28
N VAL A 628 -18.04 20.32 -12.88
CA VAL A 628 -18.00 19.02 -13.54
C VAL A 628 -19.39 18.69 -14.06
N TYR A 629 -19.49 18.51 -15.37
CA TYR A 629 -20.75 18.25 -16.03
C TYR A 629 -20.80 16.86 -16.67
N GLU A 630 -21.89 16.14 -16.46
CA GLU A 630 -22.23 14.91 -17.21
C GLU A 630 -22.81 15.28 -18.57
N PHE A 631 -22.39 14.57 -19.62
CA PHE A 631 -22.96 14.66 -20.93
C PHE A 631 -22.92 13.31 -21.66
N ASN A 632 -23.79 13.16 -22.66
CA ASN A 632 -23.86 11.97 -23.52
C ASN A 632 -23.39 12.31 -24.94
N GLY A 633 -22.73 11.36 -25.59
CA GLY A 633 -22.29 11.45 -26.97
C GLY A 633 -21.03 10.62 -27.21
N ASP A 634 -20.91 10.08 -28.39
CA ASP A 634 -19.75 9.31 -28.82
C ASP A 634 -18.61 10.24 -29.24
N VAL A 635 -17.76 10.56 -28.31
CA VAL A 635 -16.63 11.49 -28.49
C VAL A 635 -15.61 10.97 -29.52
N SER A 636 -15.55 9.65 -29.76
CA SER A 636 -14.63 9.07 -30.76
C SER A 636 -14.93 9.55 -32.20
N LYS A 637 -16.17 9.96 -32.47
CA LYS A 637 -16.62 10.46 -33.77
C LYS A 637 -16.39 11.96 -33.99
N VAL A 638 -15.90 12.65 -32.97
CA VAL A 638 -15.66 14.10 -33.04
C VAL A 638 -14.17 14.37 -32.97
N HIS A 639 -13.65 14.94 -34.06
CA HIS A 639 -12.27 15.44 -34.08
C HIS A 639 -12.29 16.93 -33.78
N ALA A 640 -11.50 17.37 -32.77
CA ALA A 640 -11.21 18.79 -32.67
C ALA A 640 -10.45 19.24 -33.92
N THR A 641 -10.85 20.33 -34.52
CA THR A 641 -10.08 20.93 -35.60
C THR A 641 -8.70 21.28 -35.01
N LYS A 642 -7.63 20.79 -35.66
CA LYS A 642 -6.26 21.11 -35.20
C LYS A 642 -6.12 22.63 -35.09
N ILE A 643 -5.89 23.13 -33.88
CA ILE A 643 -5.50 24.53 -33.62
C ILE A 643 -3.99 24.63 -33.84
#